data_779e438b42e2a0c459fdbb4587789a46
#
_entry.id   779e438b42e2a0c459fdbb4587789a46
#
_cell.length_a   1.000
_cell.length_b   1.000
_cell.length_c   1.000
_cell.angle_alpha   90.00
_cell.angle_beta   90.00
_cell.angle_gamma   90.00
#
_symmetry.space_group_name_H-M   'P 1'
#
loop_
_entity.id
_entity.type
_entity.pdbx_description
1 polymer ?
#
loop_
_entity_poly.entity_id
_entity_poly.type
_entity_poly.pdbx_seq_one_letter_code
_entity_poly.pdbx_strand_id
1 'polypeptide(L)'
;MKRLFIGAALIAMTAALSAHTLDGVVTDHKTGEPLIGTVIRVKELPGVTATTGLDGSFSLHELPDKGRVTLVVSYISYKTQEVVVDVARDYSKDGKTGKAGTFAIALEEDNQQLGEVVVTGRRERRSDRSAVETVKNALGVLNVMSQQSIQLSPDVNVANVLQRVSGVTLERDASGEASYAILRGMDKRYNYTLVNGVKIPSPDDKNRYVPLNIFPSDLMDRLVVAKSLTADMEGDAAGGVVDMVMKDAPSSFQLQANAAVGATDYFWKDGRDYLTTNRSDYTHKSPYEAFGPNYKAGMDDFKQGPVQLKSHSMPAPNFVGGLSVGNRFWNNRLGVIVAGSVQNTFRGTERTYNSVKMASGEQAMYISNLHHRYYSMHDLTTGLHAKVDLSLGSHKLEWYNMYVRTHSKGVRYNNGVGTEYIGADSYTQDDEMRSLSQTQSIFATNLKGTHHLTDRLTLDWSGIFSQAKEDDPDRTYITLTNTVSCTANTEGDAVAGSIWNGNNTITKTLPKSAERRFQHNKDTDWAGYLNLSYHMRLGQHADALWKAGAQYRRKERSNRYYSYIFNPADISQQLDGNGFDQFAAISWVCKTPYSQASQLNYDSKEHVGGAYAMVTLKSPLGEVYAGFRAEHTNQIYTMLQHFRNMGQVGEQSYWDYLPSAAIKWTPNKQMNVRLSYYRSINRPGFYEIVPYQIQGEEYQEKGNPNLKRARIDNIDLRWEWFPSATEQVLAGVFYKYLKDPIEQVFVTSDGKIGAGTDAYYMPDNLGNARNMGFEIDVVKYIRHFGLKANYTYTHSKITTSKRQYQQGSAEYEKGVTQSRPLVNQAPHTANLSLLYKDTQHGWNAQLAASYTGTRMALVSPFKDADQWDKAMFGLDLSAEKQWPCGLSVFVKANNLLDAKRERYLKTVNKSNLEYEGQRADRTIVGTYRYGRTFLVGVRCKL
;
A
#
# COMPACT_ATOMS: atom_id res chain seq x y z
N MET A 1 8.45 -9.23 50.24
CA MET A 1 9.90 -9.28 50.11
C MET A 1 10.43 -10.71 50.23
N LYS A 2 9.95 -11.69 49.45
CA LYS A 2 10.49 -13.08 49.43
C LYS A 2 10.33 -13.76 48.05
N ARG A 3 10.24 -12.99 47.00
CA ARG A 3 10.17 -13.52 45.61
C ARG A 3 11.15 -12.85 44.63
N LEU A 4 12.16 -12.12 45.12
CA LEU A 4 13.20 -11.45 44.31
C LEU A 4 14.60 -12.11 44.46
N PHE A 5 14.71 -13.26 45.13
CA PHE A 5 16.00 -13.93 45.38
C PHE A 5 16.22 -15.25 44.63
N ILE A 6 15.29 -15.65 43.73
CA ILE A 6 15.46 -16.88 42.94
C ILE A 6 16.02 -16.59 41.51
N GLY A 7 16.03 -15.33 41.08
CA GLY A 7 16.62 -14.93 39.79
C GLY A 7 18.14 -14.71 39.77
N ALA A 8 18.77 -14.60 40.94
CA ALA A 8 20.20 -14.29 41.05
C ALA A 8 21.10 -15.52 41.32
N ALA A 9 20.52 -16.69 41.54
CA ALA A 9 21.27 -17.90 41.85
C ALA A 9 21.51 -18.84 40.66
N LEU A 10 21.03 -18.50 39.46
CA LEU A 10 21.28 -19.27 38.22
C LEU A 10 22.34 -18.66 37.31
N ILE A 11 23.01 -17.57 37.71
CA ILE A 11 24.12 -16.92 36.98
C ILE A 11 25.51 -17.23 37.55
N ALA A 12 25.59 -17.98 38.61
CA ALA A 12 26.84 -18.23 39.28
C ALA A 12 27.33 -19.69 39.25
N MET A 13 27.08 -20.40 38.13
CA MET A 13 27.69 -21.73 37.91
C MET A 13 28.04 -21.96 36.45
N THR A 14 28.87 -21.09 35.87
CA THR A 14 29.70 -21.45 34.72
C THR A 14 31.13 -21.30 35.15
N ALA A 15 31.64 -22.39 35.67
CA ALA A 15 33.07 -22.56 35.91
C ALA A 15 33.80 -22.49 34.58
N ALA A 16 34.88 -21.73 34.57
CA ALA A 16 35.80 -21.53 33.51
C ALA A 16 36.27 -22.82 32.81
N LEU A 17 35.76 -23.09 31.64
CA LEU A 17 36.50 -23.80 30.59
C LEU A 17 37.14 -22.70 29.73
N SER A 18 38.47 -22.63 29.73
CA SER A 18 39.24 -21.78 28.83
C SER A 18 39.05 -22.30 27.41
N ALA A 19 38.00 -21.92 26.76
CA ALA A 19 37.82 -22.18 25.32
C ALA A 19 38.54 -21.07 24.54
N HIS A 20 39.54 -21.44 23.76
CA HIS A 20 40.21 -20.50 22.87
C HIS A 20 39.25 -20.12 21.73
N THR A 21 39.15 -18.82 21.48
CA THR A 21 38.35 -18.24 20.39
C THR A 21 39.22 -17.66 19.31
N LEU A 22 38.85 -17.91 18.05
CA LEU A 22 39.46 -17.29 16.88
C LEU A 22 38.45 -16.30 16.27
N ASP A 23 38.81 -15.02 16.32
CA ASP A 23 38.03 -13.95 15.74
C ASP A 23 38.60 -13.53 14.38
N GLY A 24 37.72 -13.34 13.37
CA GLY A 24 38.14 -12.96 12.05
C GLY A 24 37.04 -12.23 11.26
N VAL A 25 37.42 -11.75 10.10
CA VAL A 25 36.52 -11.08 9.15
C VAL A 25 36.67 -11.71 7.78
N VAL A 26 35.54 -11.97 7.11
CA VAL A 26 35.51 -12.45 5.73
C VAL A 26 35.00 -11.33 4.83
N THR A 27 35.77 -11.02 3.78
CA THR A 27 35.47 -9.95 2.83
C THR A 27 35.53 -10.48 1.39
N ASP A 28 34.89 -9.76 0.48
CA ASP A 28 35.07 -9.94 -0.96
C ASP A 28 36.48 -9.46 -1.38
N HIS A 29 37.20 -10.25 -2.15
CA HIS A 29 38.58 -9.95 -2.60
C HIS A 29 38.69 -8.70 -3.45
N LYS A 30 37.67 -8.38 -4.27
CA LYS A 30 37.67 -7.22 -5.17
C LYS A 30 37.11 -5.95 -4.57
N THR A 31 36.01 -6.05 -3.83
CA THR A 31 35.28 -4.91 -3.32
C THR A 31 35.66 -4.54 -1.89
N GLY A 32 36.28 -5.49 -1.14
CA GLY A 32 36.54 -5.33 0.29
C GLY A 32 35.28 -5.35 1.16
N GLU A 33 34.11 -5.60 0.55
CA GLU A 33 32.86 -5.63 1.30
C GLU A 33 32.78 -6.87 2.20
N PRO A 34 32.23 -6.74 3.41
CA PRO A 34 32.04 -7.87 4.31
C PRO A 34 31.06 -8.90 3.75
N LEU A 35 31.45 -10.16 3.75
CA LEU A 35 30.62 -11.27 3.30
C LEU A 35 29.81 -11.83 4.47
N ILE A 36 28.56 -11.43 4.53
CA ILE A 36 27.61 -11.76 5.60
C ILE A 36 27.04 -13.17 5.39
N GLY A 37 27.07 -14.03 6.42
CA GLY A 37 26.52 -15.37 6.30
C GLY A 37 27.51 -16.38 5.67
N THR A 38 28.77 -16.01 5.52
CA THR A 38 29.84 -16.95 5.13
C THR A 38 29.98 -18.05 6.18
N VAL A 39 29.97 -19.30 5.75
CA VAL A 39 30.13 -20.45 6.64
C VAL A 39 31.62 -20.79 6.79
N ILE A 40 32.09 -20.77 8.01
CA ILE A 40 33.45 -21.19 8.42
C ILE A 40 33.32 -22.49 9.21
N ARG A 41 34.00 -23.53 8.74
CA ARG A 41 34.00 -24.84 9.39
C ARG A 41 35.44 -25.29 9.62
N VAL A 42 35.73 -25.88 10.78
CA VAL A 42 37.01 -26.49 11.03
C VAL A 42 37.02 -27.91 10.46
N LYS A 43 37.96 -28.18 9.54
CA LYS A 43 38.03 -29.44 8.76
C LYS A 43 38.23 -30.64 9.68
N GLU A 44 39.07 -30.49 10.67
CA GLU A 44 39.47 -31.52 11.65
C GLU A 44 38.43 -31.71 12.78
N LEU A 45 37.52 -30.70 12.94
CA LEU A 45 36.51 -30.70 14.01
C LEU A 45 35.14 -30.36 13.40
N PRO A 46 34.40 -31.32 12.82
CA PRO A 46 33.17 -31.06 12.06
C PRO A 46 32.06 -30.39 12.88
N GLY A 47 32.13 -30.41 14.19
CA GLY A 47 31.17 -29.75 15.11
C GLY A 47 31.45 -28.24 15.32
N VAL A 48 32.66 -27.79 15.03
CA VAL A 48 33.07 -26.40 15.24
C VAL A 48 32.83 -25.59 13.97
N THR A 49 31.80 -24.76 14.02
CA THR A 49 31.40 -23.94 12.87
C THR A 49 31.01 -22.53 13.32
N ALA A 50 31.23 -21.54 12.48
CA ALA A 50 30.74 -20.16 12.64
C ALA A 50 30.14 -19.64 11.33
N THR A 51 29.33 -18.63 11.46
CA THR A 51 28.83 -17.84 10.34
C THR A 51 29.15 -16.37 10.55
N THR A 52 29.54 -15.67 9.50
CA THR A 52 29.87 -14.24 9.59
C THR A 52 28.65 -13.39 9.88
N GLY A 53 28.84 -12.40 10.75
CA GLY A 53 27.86 -11.37 11.08
C GLY A 53 27.71 -10.32 9.98
N LEU A 54 26.93 -9.24 10.29
CA LEU A 54 26.63 -8.14 9.35
C LEU A 54 27.86 -7.37 8.89
N ASP A 55 28.91 -7.37 9.66
CA ASP A 55 30.21 -6.77 9.39
C ASP A 55 31.24 -7.74 8.80
N GLY A 56 30.79 -8.98 8.45
CA GLY A 56 31.66 -10.04 7.98
C GLY A 56 32.47 -10.71 9.10
N SER A 57 32.33 -10.30 10.36
CA SER A 57 33.04 -10.87 11.49
C SER A 57 32.51 -12.25 11.86
N PHE A 58 33.40 -13.12 12.34
CA PHE A 58 33.09 -14.43 12.89
C PHE A 58 33.90 -14.72 14.14
N SER A 59 33.35 -15.53 15.02
CA SER A 59 34.05 -16.10 16.19
C SER A 59 33.89 -17.60 16.22
N LEU A 60 34.98 -18.32 16.19
CA LEU A 60 35.05 -19.78 16.37
C LEU A 60 35.44 -20.11 17.81
N HIS A 61 34.60 -20.85 18.48
CA HIS A 61 34.82 -21.32 19.88
C HIS A 61 35.21 -22.80 19.91
N GLU A 62 35.75 -23.26 21.04
CA GLU A 62 36.10 -24.67 21.26
C GLU A 62 37.25 -25.21 20.35
N LEU A 63 38.23 -24.39 20.11
CA LEU A 63 39.40 -24.79 19.33
C LEU A 63 40.49 -25.39 20.24
N PRO A 64 41.37 -26.32 19.73
CA PRO A 64 42.38 -27.02 20.51
C PRO A 64 43.52 -26.09 20.95
N ASP A 65 44.14 -26.37 22.10
CA ASP A 65 45.19 -25.55 22.70
C ASP A 65 46.51 -25.46 21.90
N LYS A 66 46.78 -26.37 21.02
CA LYS A 66 48.01 -26.44 20.19
C LYS A 66 47.74 -27.19 18.88
N GLY A 67 48.47 -26.82 17.82
CA GLY A 67 48.43 -27.50 16.53
C GLY A 67 47.95 -26.60 15.41
N ARG A 68 47.79 -27.17 14.23
CA ARG A 68 47.23 -26.47 13.03
C ARG A 68 45.83 -26.96 12.79
N VAL A 69 44.92 -26.03 12.52
CA VAL A 69 43.56 -26.33 12.10
C VAL A 69 43.32 -25.73 10.72
N THR A 70 42.52 -26.40 9.89
CA THR A 70 42.18 -25.95 8.56
C THR A 70 40.76 -25.40 8.58
N LEU A 71 40.62 -24.12 8.35
CA LEU A 71 39.31 -23.49 8.17
C LEU A 71 38.84 -23.68 6.71
N VAL A 72 37.71 -24.30 6.54
CA VAL A 72 37.00 -24.37 5.25
C VAL A 72 36.00 -23.25 5.23
N VAL A 73 36.28 -22.22 4.43
CA VAL A 73 35.46 -21.03 4.33
C VAL A 73 34.68 -21.08 3.03
N SER A 74 33.37 -21.12 3.12
CA SER A 74 32.48 -21.27 1.97
C SER A 74 31.40 -20.21 1.98
N TYR A 75 31.22 -19.58 0.82
CA TYR A 75 30.16 -18.64 0.58
C TYR A 75 29.59 -18.83 -0.84
N ILE A 76 28.30 -18.60 -1.00
CA ILE A 76 27.61 -18.85 -2.27
C ILE A 76 28.15 -17.90 -3.35
N SER A 77 28.46 -18.45 -4.52
CA SER A 77 29.08 -17.75 -5.65
C SER A 77 30.53 -17.31 -5.42
N TYR A 78 31.20 -17.90 -4.41
CA TYR A 78 32.62 -17.73 -4.14
C TYR A 78 33.32 -19.08 -4.14
N LYS A 79 34.59 -19.08 -4.52
CA LYS A 79 35.45 -20.28 -4.40
C LYS A 79 35.59 -20.64 -2.92
N THR A 80 35.32 -21.90 -2.59
CA THR A 80 35.61 -22.40 -1.26
C THR A 80 37.11 -22.34 -1.01
N GLN A 81 37.52 -21.68 0.09
CA GLN A 81 38.89 -21.50 0.44
C GLN A 81 39.24 -22.33 1.68
N GLU A 82 40.34 -23.09 1.63
CA GLU A 82 40.91 -23.73 2.80
C GLU A 82 42.10 -22.89 3.32
N VAL A 83 41.99 -22.48 4.59
CA VAL A 83 42.97 -21.61 5.24
C VAL A 83 43.53 -22.33 6.46
N VAL A 84 44.85 -22.59 6.47
CA VAL A 84 45.52 -23.23 7.61
C VAL A 84 45.86 -22.18 8.66
N VAL A 85 45.35 -22.34 9.87
CA VAL A 85 45.61 -21.47 11.03
C VAL A 85 46.47 -22.20 12.03
N ASP A 86 47.56 -21.60 12.49
CA ASP A 86 48.42 -22.11 13.52
C ASP A 86 47.95 -21.61 14.89
N VAL A 87 47.39 -22.52 15.68
CA VAL A 87 46.78 -22.22 16.99
C VAL A 87 47.75 -21.52 17.97
N ALA A 88 49.02 -21.85 17.93
CA ALA A 88 49.99 -21.25 18.84
C ALA A 88 50.44 -19.82 18.46
N ARG A 89 50.22 -19.41 17.19
CA ARG A 89 50.71 -18.15 16.62
C ARG A 89 49.57 -17.13 16.42
N ASP A 90 48.43 -17.63 16.04
CA ASP A 90 47.34 -16.82 15.51
C ASP A 90 46.23 -16.58 16.55
N TYR A 91 46.35 -17.11 17.76
CA TYR A 91 45.41 -16.91 18.85
C TYR A 91 45.83 -15.83 19.86
N SER A 92 44.89 -15.11 20.37
CA SER A 92 45.09 -14.27 21.55
C SER A 92 44.90 -15.08 22.82
N LYS A 93 45.92 -15.22 23.64
CA LYS A 93 45.79 -15.63 25.03
C LYS A 93 45.39 -14.44 25.87
N ASP A 94 44.27 -14.62 26.60
CA ASP A 94 43.76 -13.73 27.65
C ASP A 94 43.28 -12.33 27.21
N GLY A 95 42.05 -12.03 27.55
CA GLY A 95 41.33 -10.75 27.39
C GLY A 95 41.94 -9.49 27.97
N LYS A 96 43.29 -9.37 27.99
CA LYS A 96 43.96 -8.10 28.32
C LYS A 96 45.28 -7.96 27.55
N THR A 97 45.31 -6.87 26.78
CA THR A 97 46.49 -6.24 26.20
C THR A 97 47.31 -6.99 25.15
N GLY A 98 47.08 -6.62 23.90
CA GLY A 98 47.94 -6.92 22.76
C GLY A 98 47.11 -6.76 21.48
N LYS A 99 47.59 -6.02 20.47
CA LYS A 99 46.96 -5.86 19.18
C LYS A 99 46.60 -7.23 18.60
N ALA A 100 45.41 -7.73 18.88
CA ALA A 100 44.83 -8.90 18.20
C ALA A 100 44.57 -8.49 16.74
N GLY A 101 45.36 -8.95 15.81
CA GLY A 101 45.08 -8.84 14.41
C GLY A 101 43.83 -9.67 14.10
N THR A 102 42.74 -9.04 13.77
CA THR A 102 41.54 -9.71 13.28
C THR A 102 41.94 -10.55 12.05
N PHE A 103 41.72 -11.88 12.08
CA PHE A 103 42.11 -12.77 11.00
C PHE A 103 41.27 -12.47 9.76
N ALA A 104 41.88 -11.92 8.73
CA ALA A 104 41.17 -11.48 7.53
C ALA A 104 41.22 -12.53 6.41
N ILE A 105 40.08 -12.94 5.91
CA ILE A 105 39.92 -13.88 4.79
C ILE A 105 39.24 -13.15 3.66
N ALA A 106 39.86 -13.09 2.50
CA ALA A 106 39.27 -12.52 1.31
C ALA A 106 38.91 -13.64 0.32
N LEU A 107 37.60 -13.78 0.03
CA LEU A 107 37.11 -14.79 -0.90
C LEU A 107 37.05 -14.25 -2.33
N GLU A 108 37.44 -15.07 -3.31
CA GLU A 108 37.25 -14.78 -4.73
C GLU A 108 35.90 -15.29 -5.21
N GLU A 109 35.20 -14.50 -6.05
CA GLU A 109 33.99 -14.95 -6.73
C GLU A 109 34.26 -16.20 -7.58
N ASP A 110 33.40 -17.22 -7.39
CA ASP A 110 33.44 -18.42 -8.23
C ASP A 110 32.62 -18.18 -9.51
N ASN A 111 33.33 -18.07 -10.61
CA ASN A 111 32.72 -17.87 -11.91
C ASN A 111 32.25 -19.15 -12.60
N GLN A 112 32.39 -20.32 -12.00
CA GLN A 112 31.86 -21.57 -12.56
C GLN A 112 30.42 -21.80 -12.09
N GLN A 113 29.49 -22.04 -13.02
CA GLN A 113 28.17 -22.58 -12.73
C GLN A 113 28.30 -23.94 -12.03
N LEU A 114 28.10 -23.96 -10.74
CA LEU A 114 27.88 -25.20 -10.03
C LEU A 114 26.52 -25.77 -10.46
N GLY A 115 26.50 -26.97 -10.96
CA GLY A 115 25.30 -27.80 -11.00
C GLY A 115 24.67 -27.79 -9.61
N GLU A 116 23.36 -27.87 -9.54
CA GLU A 116 22.53 -27.75 -8.36
C GLU A 116 23.07 -28.57 -7.16
N VAL A 117 23.96 -27.96 -6.40
CA VAL A 117 24.31 -28.43 -5.07
C VAL A 117 23.19 -27.98 -4.17
N VAL A 118 22.44 -28.90 -3.62
CA VAL A 118 21.51 -28.63 -2.50
C VAL A 118 22.33 -28.10 -1.33
N VAL A 119 22.62 -26.82 -1.36
CA VAL A 119 23.28 -26.15 -0.25
C VAL A 119 22.22 -25.95 0.83
N THR A 120 22.35 -26.68 1.91
CA THR A 120 21.54 -26.56 3.14
C THR A 120 21.76 -25.24 3.90
N GLY A 121 22.56 -24.31 3.36
CA GLY A 121 22.69 -22.94 3.84
C GLY A 121 21.54 -22.06 3.31
N ARG A 122 20.59 -21.67 4.15
CA ARG A 122 19.58 -20.68 3.76
C ARG A 122 20.25 -19.33 3.50
N ARG A 123 20.18 -18.86 2.26
CA ARG A 123 20.57 -17.52 1.84
C ARG A 123 19.94 -16.49 2.78
N GLU A 124 20.70 -15.49 3.19
CA GLU A 124 20.15 -14.31 3.85
C GLU A 124 19.33 -13.50 2.83
N ARG A 125 18.02 -13.73 2.82
CA ARG A 125 17.07 -13.13 1.86
C ARG A 125 16.84 -11.63 2.10
N ARG A 126 17.42 -11.04 3.14
CA ARG A 126 17.13 -9.70 3.68
C ARG A 126 18.00 -8.59 3.10
N SER A 127 19.10 -8.96 2.42
CA SER A 127 20.09 -8.01 1.91
C SER A 127 19.74 -7.46 0.53
N ASP A 128 20.29 -6.30 0.18
CA ASP A 128 20.17 -5.70 -1.14
C ASP A 128 20.74 -6.62 -2.23
N ARG A 129 21.80 -7.38 -1.92
CA ARG A 129 22.36 -8.41 -2.80
C ARG A 129 21.32 -9.48 -3.16
N SER A 130 20.62 -10.02 -2.19
CA SER A 130 19.56 -11.01 -2.43
C SER A 130 18.41 -10.44 -3.27
N ALA A 131 18.09 -9.16 -3.10
CA ALA A 131 17.10 -8.47 -3.93
C ALA A 131 17.55 -8.40 -5.38
N VAL A 132 18.78 -7.93 -5.65
CA VAL A 132 19.37 -7.87 -7.01
C VAL A 132 19.43 -9.27 -7.65
N GLU A 133 19.85 -10.27 -6.89
CA GLU A 133 19.91 -11.65 -7.39
C GLU A 133 18.50 -12.21 -7.71
N THR A 134 17.50 -11.89 -6.91
CA THR A 134 16.10 -12.25 -7.21
C THR A 134 15.64 -11.63 -8.52
N VAL A 135 15.94 -10.35 -8.78
CA VAL A 135 15.66 -9.67 -10.05
C VAL A 135 16.40 -10.36 -11.21
N LYS A 136 17.70 -10.59 -11.07
CA LYS A 136 18.55 -11.20 -12.10
C LYS A 136 18.08 -12.59 -12.52
N ASN A 137 17.64 -13.41 -11.55
CA ASN A 137 17.27 -14.81 -11.79
C ASN A 137 15.78 -14.99 -12.13
N ALA A 138 14.95 -13.96 -11.98
CA ALA A 138 13.54 -14.05 -12.33
C ALA A 138 13.33 -14.34 -13.81
N LEU A 139 12.24 -14.99 -14.14
CA LEU A 139 11.82 -15.21 -15.53
C LEU A 139 11.14 -13.95 -16.08
N GLY A 140 10.23 -13.35 -15.30
CA GLY A 140 9.49 -12.15 -15.68
C GLY A 140 10.15 -10.84 -15.23
N VAL A 141 9.54 -9.73 -15.60
CA VAL A 141 9.95 -8.39 -15.18
C VAL A 141 9.48 -8.11 -13.76
N LEU A 142 10.42 -7.90 -12.83
CA LEU A 142 10.09 -7.55 -11.45
C LEU A 142 11.10 -6.56 -10.85
N ASN A 143 10.69 -5.91 -9.75
CA ASN A 143 11.53 -5.11 -8.87
C ASN A 143 11.41 -5.66 -7.44
N VAL A 144 12.49 -5.63 -6.69
CA VAL A 144 12.52 -6.12 -5.31
C VAL A 144 13.12 -5.06 -4.40
N MET A 145 12.47 -4.80 -3.27
CA MET A 145 13.04 -4.05 -2.16
C MET A 145 13.38 -5.00 -1.02
N SER A 146 14.62 -4.99 -0.58
CA SER A 146 15.11 -5.77 0.55
C SER A 146 14.61 -5.22 1.88
N GLN A 147 14.65 -6.03 2.93
CA GLN A 147 14.38 -5.58 4.30
C GLN A 147 15.28 -4.40 4.70
N GLN A 148 16.56 -4.45 4.33
CA GLN A 148 17.53 -3.42 4.62
C GLN A 148 17.13 -2.07 3.97
N SER A 149 16.71 -2.09 2.71
CA SER A 149 16.20 -0.90 2.02
C SER A 149 14.89 -0.39 2.63
N ILE A 150 13.97 -1.27 3.05
CA ILE A 150 12.71 -0.91 3.71
C ILE A 150 12.99 -0.23 5.07
N GLN A 151 13.90 -0.76 5.87
CA GLN A 151 14.24 -0.21 7.18
C GLN A 151 14.92 1.16 7.10
N LEU A 152 15.80 1.34 6.11
CA LEU A 152 16.47 2.63 5.87
C LEU A 152 15.51 3.67 5.26
N SER A 153 14.46 3.25 4.57
CA SER A 153 13.45 4.17 4.04
C SER A 153 12.84 5.04 5.15
N PRO A 154 12.53 6.32 4.89
CA PRO A 154 11.81 7.17 5.83
C PRO A 154 10.38 6.69 6.10
N ASP A 155 9.88 5.74 5.33
CA ASP A 155 8.49 5.27 5.31
C ASP A 155 8.20 4.29 6.45
N VAL A 156 7.00 4.35 7.02
CA VAL A 156 6.58 3.47 8.15
C VAL A 156 5.54 2.43 7.74
N ASN A 157 4.84 2.61 6.63
CA ASN A 157 3.88 1.65 6.08
C ASN A 157 4.25 1.25 4.65
N VAL A 158 3.65 0.16 4.17
CA VAL A 158 3.96 -0.44 2.87
C VAL A 158 3.57 0.44 1.69
N ALA A 159 2.47 1.18 1.78
CA ALA A 159 2.05 2.08 0.70
C ALA A 159 3.14 3.10 0.39
N ASN A 160 3.67 3.77 1.42
CA ASN A 160 4.73 4.77 1.24
C ASN A 160 6.05 4.13 0.76
N VAL A 161 6.43 2.94 1.27
CA VAL A 161 7.61 2.18 0.80
C VAL A 161 7.52 1.90 -0.70
N LEU A 162 6.34 1.53 -1.21
CA LEU A 162 6.12 1.22 -2.62
C LEU A 162 6.38 2.42 -3.55
N GLN A 163 6.21 3.64 -3.09
CA GLN A 163 6.51 4.84 -3.88
C GLN A 163 7.96 4.87 -4.36
N ARG A 164 8.89 4.21 -3.65
CA ARG A 164 10.31 4.14 -3.99
C ARG A 164 10.63 3.15 -5.11
N VAL A 165 9.66 2.32 -5.51
CA VAL A 165 9.82 1.35 -6.60
C VAL A 165 9.57 2.03 -7.94
N SER A 166 10.37 1.67 -8.95
CA SER A 166 10.24 2.19 -10.32
C SER A 166 8.82 1.99 -10.87
N GLY A 167 8.25 3.05 -11.47
CA GLY A 167 6.93 3.03 -12.10
C GLY A 167 5.76 2.95 -11.13
N VAL A 168 5.98 3.24 -9.84
CA VAL A 168 4.92 3.26 -8.82
C VAL A 168 4.62 4.68 -8.39
N THR A 169 3.34 5.04 -8.39
CA THR A 169 2.81 6.23 -7.75
C THR A 169 1.73 5.83 -6.75
N LEU A 170 1.32 6.77 -5.89
CA LEU A 170 0.35 6.50 -4.84
C LEU A 170 -0.95 7.29 -5.06
N GLU A 171 -2.05 6.66 -4.73
CA GLU A 171 -3.30 7.33 -4.47
C GLU A 171 -3.40 7.64 -2.98
N ARG A 172 -3.75 8.90 -2.67
CA ARG A 172 -3.94 9.39 -1.30
C ARG A 172 -5.39 9.73 -1.09
N ASP A 173 -5.90 9.38 0.08
CA ASP A 173 -7.25 9.75 0.51
C ASP A 173 -7.37 11.25 0.86
N ALA A 174 -8.55 11.67 1.33
CA ALA A 174 -8.82 13.04 1.71
C ALA A 174 -8.00 13.51 2.94
N SER A 175 -7.58 12.58 3.80
CA SER A 175 -6.73 12.85 4.97
C SER A 175 -5.23 12.91 4.62
N GLY A 176 -4.86 12.65 3.36
CA GLY A 176 -3.50 12.65 2.85
C GLY A 176 -2.76 11.33 3.00
N GLU A 177 -3.38 10.31 3.57
CA GLU A 177 -2.76 9.00 3.69
C GLU A 177 -2.70 8.29 2.34
N ALA A 178 -1.55 7.71 2.04
CA ALA A 178 -1.36 6.89 0.86
C ALA A 178 -1.92 5.50 1.10
N SER A 179 -2.91 5.08 0.33
CA SER A 179 -3.58 3.79 0.54
C SER A 179 -3.33 2.79 -0.58
N TYR A 180 -3.24 3.23 -1.83
CA TYR A 180 -3.17 2.34 -2.98
C TYR A 180 -2.01 2.67 -3.90
N ALA A 181 -1.39 1.61 -4.44
CA ALA A 181 -0.36 1.74 -5.46
C ALA A 181 -0.96 1.80 -6.87
N ILE A 182 -0.40 2.66 -7.70
CA ILE A 182 -0.68 2.80 -9.12
C ILE A 182 0.59 2.39 -9.86
N LEU A 183 0.55 1.26 -10.57
CA LEU A 183 1.70 0.70 -11.26
C LEU A 183 1.67 1.09 -12.74
N ARG A 184 2.75 1.73 -13.25
CA ARG A 184 2.87 2.13 -14.67
C ARG A 184 1.69 2.96 -15.16
N GLY A 185 1.14 3.83 -14.29
CA GLY A 185 -0.03 4.63 -14.58
C GLY A 185 -1.35 3.85 -14.70
N MET A 186 -1.36 2.55 -14.38
CA MET A 186 -2.56 1.74 -14.30
C MET A 186 -3.21 1.92 -12.94
N ASP A 187 -4.46 2.39 -12.93
CA ASP A 187 -5.24 2.64 -11.71
C ASP A 187 -5.17 1.43 -10.74
N LYS A 188 -5.36 1.70 -9.45
CA LYS A 188 -5.35 0.71 -8.37
C LYS A 188 -6.14 -0.56 -8.67
N ARG A 189 -7.23 -0.45 -9.43
CA ARG A 189 -8.10 -1.57 -9.82
C ARG A 189 -7.41 -2.64 -10.68
N TYR A 190 -6.35 -2.27 -11.41
CA TYR A 190 -5.59 -3.16 -12.28
C TYR A 190 -4.44 -3.87 -11.58
N ASN A 191 -4.29 -3.66 -10.27
CA ASN A 191 -3.23 -4.26 -9.46
C ASN A 191 -3.84 -5.18 -8.40
N TYR A 192 -3.14 -6.23 -8.02
CA TYR A 192 -3.53 -7.00 -6.85
C TYR A 192 -2.38 -7.21 -5.87
N THR A 193 -2.76 -7.46 -4.62
CA THR A 193 -1.84 -7.61 -3.51
C THR A 193 -1.78 -9.05 -3.05
N LEU A 194 -0.57 -9.55 -2.84
CA LEU A 194 -0.26 -10.83 -2.24
C LEU A 194 0.42 -10.66 -0.89
N VAL A 195 0.28 -11.66 -0.04
CA VAL A 195 1.09 -11.86 1.16
C VAL A 195 1.69 -13.26 1.08
N ASN A 196 3.03 -13.34 0.99
CA ASN A 196 3.75 -14.60 0.78
C ASN A 196 3.25 -15.38 -0.46
N GLY A 197 2.96 -14.69 -1.56
CA GLY A 197 2.47 -15.29 -2.79
C GLY A 197 0.97 -15.62 -2.82
N VAL A 198 0.21 -15.24 -1.79
CA VAL A 198 -1.20 -15.55 -1.64
C VAL A 198 -2.05 -14.29 -1.71
N LYS A 199 -3.10 -14.30 -2.53
CA LYS A 199 -4.07 -13.22 -2.63
C LYS A 199 -4.93 -13.15 -1.38
N ILE A 200 -5.12 -11.95 -0.85
CA ILE A 200 -5.91 -11.66 0.34
C ILE A 200 -7.13 -10.80 0.00
N PRO A 201 -8.25 -10.91 0.75
CA PRO A 201 -9.44 -10.08 0.55
C PRO A 201 -9.20 -8.63 1.02
N SER A 202 -9.98 -7.71 0.47
CA SER A 202 -9.99 -6.32 0.87
C SER A 202 -10.99 -6.08 2.01
N PRO A 203 -10.63 -5.35 3.06
CA PRO A 203 -11.60 -4.89 4.06
C PRO A 203 -12.47 -3.75 3.55
N ASP A 204 -12.00 -3.00 2.55
CA ASP A 204 -12.68 -1.82 1.99
C ASP A 204 -14.08 -2.18 1.44
N ASP A 205 -15.09 -1.41 1.81
CA ASP A 205 -16.49 -1.61 1.44
C ASP A 205 -16.73 -1.46 -0.07
N LYS A 206 -16.00 -0.55 -0.72
CA LYS A 206 -16.13 -0.22 -2.14
C LYS A 206 -15.16 -0.98 -3.04
N ASN A 207 -13.93 -1.19 -2.55
CA ASN A 207 -12.83 -1.66 -3.38
C ASN A 207 -12.53 -3.15 -3.16
N ARG A 208 -12.28 -3.88 -4.25
CA ARG A 208 -11.78 -5.26 -4.18
C ARG A 208 -10.26 -5.35 -3.98
N TYR A 209 -9.54 -4.25 -4.12
CA TYR A 209 -8.10 -4.15 -3.93
C TYR A 209 -7.78 -3.69 -2.50
N VAL A 210 -6.69 -4.21 -1.96
CA VAL A 210 -6.34 -4.08 -0.54
C VAL A 210 -5.64 -2.76 -0.28
N PRO A 211 -6.07 -1.96 0.70
CA PRO A 211 -5.34 -0.77 1.12
C PRO A 211 -4.01 -1.18 1.78
N LEU A 212 -2.91 -0.62 1.30
CA LEU A 212 -1.56 -1.01 1.70
C LEU A 212 -1.04 -0.28 2.94
N ASN A 213 -1.70 0.79 3.36
CA ASN A 213 -1.39 1.54 4.57
C ASN A 213 -1.66 0.77 5.87
N ILE A 214 -2.54 -0.25 5.82
CA ILE A 214 -2.84 -1.09 6.99
C ILE A 214 -1.69 -2.07 7.35
N PHE A 215 -0.67 -2.20 6.48
CA PHE A 215 0.46 -3.09 6.70
C PHE A 215 1.67 -2.32 7.22
N PRO A 216 2.09 -2.56 8.49
CA PRO A 216 3.35 -2.04 9.01
C PRO A 216 4.55 -2.58 8.24
N SER A 217 5.47 -1.70 7.83
CA SER A 217 6.67 -2.09 7.09
C SER A 217 7.63 -2.97 7.92
N ASP A 218 7.57 -2.89 9.23
CA ASP A 218 8.41 -3.67 10.17
C ASP A 218 8.15 -5.18 10.14
N LEU A 219 6.99 -5.61 9.65
CA LEU A 219 6.66 -7.04 9.54
C LEU A 219 7.26 -7.72 8.31
N MET A 220 7.85 -6.94 7.38
CA MET A 220 8.29 -7.43 6.09
C MET A 220 9.75 -7.87 6.07
N ASP A 221 10.01 -8.90 5.27
CA ASP A 221 11.33 -9.33 4.86
C ASP A 221 11.75 -8.69 3.53
N ARG A 222 10.81 -8.57 2.60
CA ARG A 222 11.02 -7.89 1.32
C ARG A 222 9.68 -7.57 0.66
N LEU A 223 9.75 -6.69 -0.32
CA LEU A 223 8.63 -6.33 -1.17
C LEU A 223 8.96 -6.65 -2.62
N VAL A 224 8.12 -7.43 -3.28
CA VAL A 224 8.28 -7.83 -4.68
C VAL A 224 7.18 -7.20 -5.52
N VAL A 225 7.56 -6.45 -6.55
CA VAL A 225 6.61 -5.87 -7.51
C VAL A 225 6.83 -6.55 -8.86
N ALA A 226 5.96 -7.51 -9.19
CA ALA A 226 5.99 -8.20 -10.47
C ALA A 226 5.19 -7.39 -11.49
N LYS A 227 5.82 -7.09 -12.63
CA LYS A 227 5.26 -6.28 -13.71
C LYS A 227 4.87 -7.11 -14.94
N SER A 228 5.20 -8.40 -14.95
CA SER A 228 4.74 -9.38 -15.93
C SER A 228 4.22 -10.62 -15.23
N LEU A 229 3.20 -11.28 -15.83
CA LEU A 229 2.59 -12.47 -15.28
C LEU A 229 3.06 -13.73 -16.00
N THR A 230 3.12 -14.82 -15.24
CA THR A 230 3.28 -16.19 -15.74
C THR A 230 1.99 -16.97 -15.58
N ALA A 231 1.81 -18.09 -16.28
CA ALA A 231 0.55 -18.84 -16.29
C ALA A 231 0.15 -19.41 -14.92
N ASP A 232 1.08 -19.57 -13.98
CA ASP A 232 0.82 -19.98 -12.59
C ASP A 232 0.26 -18.88 -11.69
N MET A 233 0.24 -17.61 -12.18
CA MET A 233 -0.37 -16.49 -11.49
C MET A 233 -1.83 -16.29 -11.94
N GLU A 234 -2.68 -15.76 -11.04
CA GLU A 234 -4.05 -15.36 -11.41
C GLU A 234 -4.03 -14.23 -12.45
N GLY A 235 -4.97 -14.27 -13.39
CA GLY A 235 -5.02 -13.34 -14.52
C GLY A 235 -5.43 -11.90 -14.20
N ASP A 236 -5.83 -11.60 -12.99
CA ASP A 236 -6.46 -10.35 -12.54
C ASP A 236 -5.41 -9.26 -12.15
N ALA A 237 -4.35 -9.10 -12.96
CA ALA A 237 -3.30 -8.12 -12.71
C ALA A 237 -2.74 -7.51 -14.01
N ALA A 238 -3.41 -6.50 -14.52
CA ALA A 238 -2.95 -5.81 -15.73
C ALA A 238 -1.84 -4.79 -15.48
N GLY A 239 -1.85 -4.12 -14.33
CA GLY A 239 -0.80 -3.19 -13.91
C GLY A 239 0.41 -3.92 -13.35
N GLY A 240 0.17 -4.87 -12.48
CA GLY A 240 1.19 -5.69 -11.82
C GLY A 240 0.69 -6.29 -10.51
N VAL A 241 1.60 -6.98 -9.84
CA VAL A 241 1.37 -7.67 -8.57
C VAL A 241 2.31 -7.12 -7.51
N VAL A 242 1.79 -6.79 -6.36
CA VAL A 242 2.56 -6.41 -5.17
C VAL A 242 2.55 -7.58 -4.20
N ASP A 243 3.66 -8.28 -4.02
CA ASP A 243 3.80 -9.35 -3.04
C ASP A 243 4.60 -8.89 -1.82
N MET A 244 3.93 -8.87 -0.70
CA MET A 244 4.47 -8.59 0.62
C MET A 244 5.03 -9.87 1.21
N VAL A 245 6.34 -10.07 1.11
CA VAL A 245 7.00 -11.23 1.72
C VAL A 245 7.30 -10.90 3.18
N MET A 246 6.64 -11.62 4.07
CA MET A 246 6.77 -11.41 5.52
C MET A 246 8.02 -12.09 6.08
N LYS A 247 8.47 -11.66 7.26
CA LYS A 247 9.66 -12.21 7.92
C LYS A 247 9.60 -13.74 8.05
N ASP A 248 10.73 -14.39 7.84
CA ASP A 248 10.90 -15.86 7.96
C ASP A 248 11.76 -16.21 9.18
N ALA A 249 11.64 -17.44 9.69
CA ALA A 249 12.43 -17.92 10.82
C ALA A 249 13.93 -17.80 10.52
N PRO A 250 14.70 -17.10 11.37
CA PRO A 250 16.15 -16.95 11.20
C PRO A 250 16.88 -18.29 11.45
N SER A 251 18.13 -18.39 11.00
CA SER A 251 18.95 -19.62 11.19
C SER A 251 19.34 -19.87 12.65
N SER A 252 19.42 -18.82 13.47
CA SER A 252 19.71 -18.85 14.89
C SER A 252 18.71 -17.98 15.64
N PHE A 253 18.71 -18.06 16.97
CA PHE A 253 17.87 -17.19 17.79
C PHE A 253 18.12 -15.73 17.43
N GLN A 254 17.05 -15.01 17.17
CA GLN A 254 17.07 -13.58 16.87
C GLN A 254 15.91 -12.89 17.55
N LEU A 255 16.22 -11.84 18.28
CA LEU A 255 15.28 -10.89 18.85
C LEU A 255 15.51 -9.54 18.20
N GLN A 256 14.48 -8.96 17.60
CA GLN A 256 14.51 -7.60 17.08
C GLN A 256 13.39 -6.80 17.73
N ALA A 257 13.70 -5.64 18.28
CA ALA A 257 12.73 -4.71 18.85
C ALA A 257 13.03 -3.29 18.35
N ASN A 258 11.99 -2.52 18.11
CA ASN A 258 12.11 -1.09 17.80
C ASN A 258 10.99 -0.32 18.50
N ALA A 259 11.30 0.92 18.89
CA ALA A 259 10.35 1.87 19.43
C ALA A 259 10.72 3.27 18.94
N ALA A 260 9.72 4.04 18.52
CA ALA A 260 9.92 5.39 18.05
C ALA A 260 8.77 6.29 18.48
N VAL A 261 9.08 7.55 18.71
CA VAL A 261 8.10 8.61 19.00
C VAL A 261 8.25 9.72 17.98
N GLY A 262 7.16 10.43 17.70
CA GLY A 262 7.16 11.48 16.70
C GLY A 262 5.96 12.38 16.77
N ALA A 263 5.92 13.34 15.85
CA ALA A 263 4.81 14.27 15.74
C ALA A 263 4.74 14.88 14.32
N THR A 264 3.62 15.52 14.02
CA THR A 264 3.45 16.34 12.81
C THR A 264 3.46 17.81 13.17
N ASP A 265 4.10 18.66 12.33
CA ASP A 265 4.11 20.11 12.53
C ASP A 265 2.77 20.79 12.19
N TYR A 266 1.83 20.05 11.61
CA TYR A 266 0.52 20.55 11.23
C TYR A 266 -0.23 21.27 12.36
N PHE A 267 -0.16 20.71 13.60
CA PHE A 267 -0.90 21.26 14.74
C PHE A 267 -0.18 22.40 15.45
N TRP A 268 1.16 22.46 15.42
CA TRP A 268 1.91 23.47 16.17
C TRP A 268 2.39 24.67 15.34
N LYS A 269 2.55 24.50 14.02
CA LYS A 269 3.15 25.52 13.17
C LYS A 269 2.22 26.71 12.94
N ASP A 270 0.92 26.46 12.75
CA ASP A 270 -0.06 27.48 12.36
C ASP A 270 -1.19 27.60 13.41
N GLY A 271 -0.98 27.10 14.64
CA GLY A 271 -1.96 27.20 15.73
C GLY A 271 -3.26 26.43 15.47
N ARG A 272 -3.21 25.38 14.63
CA ARG A 272 -4.39 24.56 14.32
C ARG A 272 -4.72 23.61 15.44
N ASP A 273 -5.97 23.58 15.81
CA ASP A 273 -6.46 22.69 16.84
C ASP A 273 -6.63 21.24 16.33
N TYR A 274 -6.42 20.31 17.23
CA TYR A 274 -6.80 18.93 17.05
C TYR A 274 -8.27 18.72 17.44
N LEU A 275 -9.09 18.40 16.44
CA LEU A 275 -10.53 18.26 16.60
C LEU A 275 -10.88 16.82 17.03
N THR A 276 -11.81 16.71 17.98
CA THR A 276 -12.37 15.44 18.45
C THR A 276 -13.88 15.60 18.64
N THR A 277 -14.55 14.50 19.00
CA THR A 277 -15.94 14.54 19.45
C THR A 277 -16.04 14.39 20.96
N ASN A 278 -17.20 14.71 21.51
CA ASN A 278 -17.51 14.55 22.93
C ASN A 278 -17.48 13.10 23.42
N ARG A 279 -17.45 12.11 22.52
CA ARG A 279 -17.48 10.69 22.85
C ARG A 279 -16.39 9.91 22.12
N SER A 280 -15.80 8.98 22.84
CA SER A 280 -14.91 7.96 22.30
C SER A 280 -15.64 6.66 21.93
N ASP A 281 -16.84 6.45 22.49
CA ASP A 281 -17.63 5.24 22.31
C ASP A 281 -18.74 5.49 21.29
N TYR A 282 -18.84 4.60 20.32
CA TYR A 282 -19.79 4.63 19.22
C TYR A 282 -20.75 3.47 19.34
N THR A 283 -22.02 3.70 19.00
CA THR A 283 -23.03 2.65 18.98
C THR A 283 -22.74 1.69 17.83
N HIS A 284 -22.46 0.43 18.12
CA HIS A 284 -22.05 -0.53 17.08
C HIS A 284 -23.19 -1.03 16.21
N LYS A 285 -24.41 -1.14 16.77
CA LYS A 285 -25.58 -1.61 16.04
C LYS A 285 -26.52 -0.46 15.74
N SER A 286 -26.99 -0.40 14.52
CA SER A 286 -28.09 0.48 14.14
C SER A 286 -29.41 0.06 14.85
N PRO A 287 -30.41 0.94 14.98
CA PRO A 287 -31.73 0.56 15.46
C PRO A 287 -32.35 -0.60 14.67
N TYR A 288 -32.15 -0.65 13.36
CA TYR A 288 -32.61 -1.77 12.53
C TYR A 288 -31.97 -3.11 12.94
N GLU A 289 -30.69 -3.13 13.25
CA GLU A 289 -29.98 -4.34 13.68
C GLU A 289 -30.30 -4.74 15.11
N ALA A 290 -30.61 -3.77 15.96
CA ALA A 290 -30.94 -3.99 17.38
C ALA A 290 -32.37 -4.48 17.57
N PHE A 291 -33.32 -3.91 16.82
CA PHE A 291 -34.74 -4.09 17.06
C PHE A 291 -35.52 -4.67 15.88
N GLY A 292 -34.86 -4.88 14.73
CA GLY A 292 -35.44 -5.47 13.54
C GLY A 292 -36.00 -4.48 12.51
N PRO A 293 -36.43 -4.99 11.32
CA PRO A 293 -36.80 -4.16 10.17
C PRO A 293 -38.06 -3.32 10.35
N ASN A 294 -38.93 -3.67 11.30
CA ASN A 294 -40.19 -2.97 11.56
C ASN A 294 -40.05 -1.91 12.65
N TYR A 295 -38.89 -1.76 13.27
CA TYR A 295 -38.66 -0.75 14.29
C TYR A 295 -38.59 0.64 13.68
N LYS A 296 -39.36 1.55 14.24
CA LYS A 296 -39.41 2.95 13.84
C LYS A 296 -38.41 3.77 14.69
N ALA A 297 -37.24 4.00 14.16
CA ALA A 297 -36.22 4.78 14.84
C ALA A 297 -36.60 6.25 14.99
N GLY A 298 -36.31 6.82 16.15
CA GLY A 298 -36.49 8.23 16.48
C GLY A 298 -35.20 8.86 16.99
N MET A 299 -35.24 10.16 17.31
CA MET A 299 -34.08 10.87 17.84
C MET A 299 -33.56 10.28 19.16
N ASP A 300 -34.46 9.69 19.97
CA ASP A 300 -34.07 9.11 21.26
C ASP A 300 -33.07 7.98 21.14
N ASP A 301 -33.07 7.24 20.01
CA ASP A 301 -32.11 6.19 19.73
C ASP A 301 -30.69 6.74 19.46
N PHE A 302 -30.56 8.05 19.22
CA PHE A 302 -29.32 8.69 18.76
C PHE A 302 -28.83 9.85 19.65
N LYS A 303 -29.53 10.17 20.75
CA LYS A 303 -29.18 11.30 21.64
C LYS A 303 -27.78 11.22 22.23
N GLN A 304 -27.24 10.02 22.33
CA GLN A 304 -25.97 9.77 23.00
C GLN A 304 -24.82 9.48 21.99
N GLY A 305 -24.79 10.11 20.87
CA GLY A 305 -23.73 9.90 19.88
C GLY A 305 -22.57 10.92 19.92
N PRO A 306 -21.63 10.81 18.98
CA PRO A 306 -20.53 11.75 18.80
C PRO A 306 -21.04 13.02 18.11
N VAL A 307 -21.81 13.84 18.81
CA VAL A 307 -22.60 14.95 18.26
C VAL A 307 -22.04 16.34 18.60
N GLN A 308 -21.03 16.45 19.48
CA GLN A 308 -20.39 17.70 19.86
C GLN A 308 -18.97 17.76 19.35
N LEU A 309 -18.56 18.91 18.83
CA LEU A 309 -17.20 19.20 18.42
C LEU A 309 -16.36 19.66 19.60
N LYS A 310 -15.22 19.04 19.84
CA LYS A 310 -14.23 19.44 20.85
C LYS A 310 -12.92 19.76 20.17
N SER A 311 -12.23 20.74 20.75
CA SER A 311 -10.96 21.24 20.24
C SER A 311 -9.88 21.10 21.32
N HIS A 312 -8.68 20.68 20.89
CA HIS A 312 -7.49 20.55 21.71
C HIS A 312 -6.31 21.18 20.98
N SER A 313 -5.46 21.87 21.70
CA SER A 313 -4.30 22.54 21.08
C SER A 313 -3.32 21.58 20.40
N MET A 314 -3.18 20.35 20.91
CA MET A 314 -2.27 19.34 20.33
C MET A 314 -2.80 17.92 20.58
N PRO A 315 -2.57 16.97 19.64
CA PRO A 315 -2.76 15.54 19.90
C PRO A 315 -1.62 14.95 20.73
N ALA A 316 -1.80 13.71 21.19
CA ALA A 316 -0.70 12.93 21.77
C ALA A 316 0.41 12.68 20.71
N PRO A 317 1.66 12.41 21.15
CA PRO A 317 2.74 12.06 20.23
C PRO A 317 2.44 10.78 19.44
N ASN A 318 2.92 10.72 18.21
CA ASN A 318 2.92 9.50 17.42
C ASN A 318 3.84 8.46 18.06
N PHE A 319 3.48 7.19 17.99
CA PHE A 319 4.26 6.07 18.48
C PHE A 319 4.31 4.96 17.44
N VAL A 320 5.49 4.38 17.23
CA VAL A 320 5.70 3.19 16.41
C VAL A 320 6.53 2.20 17.18
N GLY A 321 6.03 0.97 17.32
CA GLY A 321 6.74 -0.11 18.01
C GLY A 321 6.65 -1.41 17.24
N GLY A 322 7.73 -2.21 17.29
CA GLY A 322 7.78 -3.51 16.65
C GLY A 322 8.64 -4.49 17.45
N LEU A 323 8.23 -5.75 17.46
CA LEU A 323 8.94 -6.86 18.10
C LEU A 323 8.90 -8.06 17.17
N SER A 324 10.04 -8.74 16.99
CA SER A 324 10.07 -10.04 16.32
C SER A 324 11.04 -10.98 17.02
N VAL A 325 10.60 -12.21 17.22
CA VAL A 325 11.38 -13.29 17.84
C VAL A 325 11.30 -14.51 16.95
N GLY A 326 12.44 -15.09 16.64
CA GLY A 326 12.49 -16.30 15.85
C GLY A 326 13.69 -17.17 16.18
N ASN A 327 13.56 -18.45 15.87
CA ASN A 327 14.64 -19.42 16.03
C ASN A 327 14.39 -20.65 15.16
N ARG A 328 15.42 -21.51 15.07
CA ARG A 328 15.33 -22.84 14.49
C ARG A 328 15.74 -23.88 15.50
N PHE A 329 15.00 -24.99 15.47
CA PHE A 329 15.15 -26.13 16.37
C PHE A 329 15.37 -27.40 15.56
N TRP A 330 15.76 -28.52 16.24
CA TRP A 330 15.91 -29.83 15.64
C TRP A 330 16.86 -29.85 14.44
N ASN A 331 18.08 -29.36 14.59
CA ASN A 331 19.07 -29.27 13.51
C ASN A 331 18.51 -28.50 12.30
N ASN A 332 17.93 -27.34 12.54
CA ASN A 332 17.33 -26.45 11.53
C ASN A 332 16.08 -27.00 10.82
N ARG A 333 15.48 -28.11 11.30
CA ARG A 333 14.28 -28.68 10.70
C ARG A 333 13.01 -27.90 11.00
N LEU A 334 12.86 -27.40 12.23
CA LEU A 334 11.71 -26.62 12.67
C LEU A 334 12.09 -25.15 12.80
N GLY A 335 11.50 -24.30 11.99
CA GLY A 335 11.62 -22.86 12.08
C GLY A 335 10.36 -22.24 12.69
N VAL A 336 10.52 -21.32 13.63
CA VAL A 336 9.41 -20.59 14.25
C VAL A 336 9.77 -19.10 14.29
N ILE A 337 8.84 -18.26 13.88
CA ILE A 337 8.92 -16.80 14.03
C ILE A 337 7.57 -16.24 14.43
N VAL A 338 7.62 -15.28 15.35
CA VAL A 338 6.47 -14.43 15.70
C VAL A 338 6.93 -12.98 15.62
N ALA A 339 6.14 -12.14 14.97
CA ALA A 339 6.42 -10.71 14.88
C ALA A 339 5.13 -9.91 15.07
N GLY A 340 5.23 -8.80 15.80
CA GLY A 340 4.16 -7.86 16.05
C GLY A 340 4.61 -6.43 15.83
N SER A 341 3.68 -5.56 15.44
CA SER A 341 3.91 -4.13 15.28
C SER A 341 2.68 -3.34 15.74
N VAL A 342 2.93 -2.17 16.31
CA VAL A 342 1.91 -1.20 16.67
C VAL A 342 2.32 0.18 16.18
N GLN A 343 1.38 0.89 15.56
CA GLN A 343 1.56 2.27 15.10
C GLN A 343 0.37 3.09 15.59
N ASN A 344 0.64 4.14 16.35
CA ASN A 344 -0.34 5.09 16.85
C ASN A 344 0.00 6.45 16.26
N THR A 345 -0.81 6.94 15.31
CA THR A 345 -0.50 8.13 14.53
C THR A 345 -1.62 9.14 14.56
N PHE A 346 -1.26 10.40 14.78
CA PHE A 346 -2.14 11.55 14.72
C PHE A 346 -1.78 12.39 13.51
N ARG A 347 -2.77 12.77 12.71
CA ARG A 347 -2.59 13.57 11.49
C ARG A 347 -3.64 14.65 11.38
N GLY A 348 -3.26 15.76 10.79
CA GLY A 348 -4.15 16.84 10.41
C GLY A 348 -4.06 17.11 8.92
N THR A 349 -5.16 17.54 8.31
CA THR A 349 -5.18 18.01 6.93
C THR A 349 -6.10 19.19 6.81
N GLU A 350 -5.62 20.22 6.15
CA GLU A 350 -6.42 21.36 5.69
C GLU A 350 -6.67 21.19 4.19
N ARG A 351 -7.93 21.32 3.81
CA ARG A 351 -8.36 21.16 2.42
C ARG A 351 -9.32 22.28 2.04
N THR A 352 -8.97 23.06 1.02
CA THR A 352 -10.01 23.80 0.29
C THR A 352 -10.60 22.88 -0.78
N TYR A 353 -11.91 22.97 -0.99
CA TYR A 353 -12.60 22.21 -2.03
C TYR A 353 -13.70 23.07 -2.63
N ASN A 354 -13.67 23.26 -3.95
CA ASN A 354 -14.64 24.05 -4.68
C ASN A 354 -15.50 23.11 -5.54
N SER A 355 -16.79 23.03 -5.25
CA SER A 355 -17.73 22.33 -6.11
C SER A 355 -17.93 23.14 -7.38
N VAL A 356 -17.91 22.48 -8.53
CA VAL A 356 -18.03 23.14 -9.84
C VAL A 356 -19.23 22.59 -10.61
N LYS A 357 -19.91 23.47 -11.33
CA LYS A 357 -21.06 23.13 -12.19
C LYS A 357 -20.85 23.73 -13.59
N MET A 358 -21.43 23.09 -14.59
CA MET A 358 -21.53 23.65 -15.93
C MET A 358 -22.86 24.35 -16.05
N ALA A 359 -22.85 25.65 -16.33
CA ALA A 359 -24.07 26.37 -16.66
C ALA A 359 -24.52 26.12 -18.12
N SER A 360 -25.79 26.19 -18.33
CA SER A 360 -26.38 26.08 -19.69
C SER A 360 -25.81 27.18 -20.59
N GLY A 361 -25.33 26.83 -21.78
CA GLY A 361 -24.71 27.76 -22.70
C GLY A 361 -23.26 28.16 -22.44
N GLU A 362 -22.66 27.66 -21.35
CA GLU A 362 -21.27 27.91 -20.99
C GLU A 362 -20.34 26.76 -21.45
N GLN A 363 -19.08 27.08 -21.69
CA GLN A 363 -18.05 26.10 -22.04
C GLN A 363 -17.01 25.87 -20.91
N ALA A 364 -17.09 26.65 -19.85
CA ALA A 364 -16.25 26.54 -18.67
C ALA A 364 -17.09 26.42 -17.38
N MET A 365 -16.67 25.55 -16.46
CA MET A 365 -17.36 25.35 -15.21
C MET A 365 -17.18 26.55 -14.27
N TYR A 366 -18.25 26.97 -13.59
CA TYR A 366 -18.21 27.95 -12.51
C TYR A 366 -18.20 27.26 -11.15
N ILE A 367 -17.66 27.94 -10.16
CA ILE A 367 -17.66 27.49 -8.77
C ILE A 367 -19.04 27.71 -8.19
N SER A 368 -19.70 26.64 -7.78
CA SER A 368 -21.05 26.70 -7.16
C SER A 368 -21.02 26.69 -5.64
N ASN A 369 -19.97 26.10 -5.03
CA ASN A 369 -19.77 26.11 -3.58
C ASN A 369 -18.28 26.19 -3.28
N LEU A 370 -17.94 26.95 -2.26
CA LEU A 370 -16.64 27.04 -1.64
C LEU A 370 -16.66 26.24 -0.34
N HIS A 371 -15.64 25.42 -0.10
CA HIS A 371 -15.50 24.65 1.14
C HIS A 371 -14.10 24.78 1.72
N HIS A 372 -14.05 25.00 3.02
CA HIS A 372 -12.81 24.93 3.81
C HIS A 372 -12.95 23.81 4.83
N ARG A 373 -12.17 22.77 4.68
CA ARG A 373 -12.26 21.52 5.46
C ARG A 373 -11.03 21.28 6.29
N TYR A 374 -11.25 20.93 7.55
CA TYR A 374 -10.22 20.54 8.51
C TYR A 374 -10.46 19.10 8.91
N TYR A 375 -9.42 18.28 8.82
CA TYR A 375 -9.44 16.88 9.22
C TYR A 375 -8.48 16.69 10.38
N SER A 376 -8.97 16.06 11.43
CA SER A 376 -8.15 15.53 12.51
C SER A 376 -8.36 14.04 12.59
N MET A 377 -7.29 13.26 12.43
CA MET A 377 -7.33 11.80 12.33
C MET A 377 -6.39 11.18 13.34
N HIS A 378 -6.84 10.09 13.95
CA HIS A 378 -6.09 9.24 14.84
C HIS A 378 -6.20 7.79 14.34
N ASP A 379 -5.10 7.17 13.96
CA ASP A 379 -5.05 5.79 13.51
C ASP A 379 -4.20 4.94 14.46
N LEU A 380 -4.82 3.87 14.94
CA LEU A 380 -4.13 2.81 15.68
C LEU A 380 -4.07 1.56 14.81
N THR A 381 -2.88 1.30 14.25
CA THR A 381 -2.62 0.11 13.44
C THR A 381 -1.85 -0.92 14.25
N THR A 382 -2.35 -2.15 14.27
CA THR A 382 -1.70 -3.30 14.90
C THR A 382 -1.52 -4.40 13.87
N GLY A 383 -0.35 -5.02 13.87
CA GLY A 383 -0.06 -6.16 13.01
C GLY A 383 0.59 -7.28 13.80
N LEU A 384 0.17 -8.50 13.53
CA LEU A 384 0.76 -9.72 14.10
C LEU A 384 0.95 -10.73 12.98
N HIS A 385 2.09 -11.38 12.96
CA HIS A 385 2.33 -12.50 12.08
C HIS A 385 3.09 -13.60 12.79
N ALA A 386 2.75 -14.85 12.49
CA ALA A 386 3.42 -16.04 13.00
C ALA A 386 3.60 -17.04 11.87
N LYS A 387 4.78 -17.63 11.78
CA LYS A 387 5.09 -18.67 10.81
C LYS A 387 5.83 -19.82 11.49
N VAL A 388 5.39 -21.02 11.16
CA VAL A 388 6.06 -22.27 11.51
C VAL A 388 6.41 -22.98 10.21
N ASP A 389 7.63 -23.40 10.05
CA ASP A 389 8.07 -24.23 8.94
C ASP A 389 8.77 -25.50 9.46
N LEU A 390 8.42 -26.65 8.86
CA LEU A 390 8.94 -27.96 9.20
C LEU A 390 9.50 -28.63 7.95
N SER A 391 10.77 -28.98 7.97
CA SER A 391 11.48 -29.68 6.89
C SER A 391 11.81 -31.10 7.31
N LEU A 392 11.22 -32.09 6.61
CA LEU A 392 11.36 -33.53 6.86
C LEU A 392 11.93 -34.20 5.61
N GLY A 393 13.26 -34.18 5.45
CA GLY A 393 13.91 -34.72 4.23
C GLY A 393 13.41 -34.01 2.96
N SER A 394 12.75 -34.77 2.10
CA SER A 394 12.16 -34.27 0.85
C SER A 394 10.81 -33.53 1.00
N HIS A 395 10.31 -33.41 2.23
CA HIS A 395 9.00 -32.79 2.49
C HIS A 395 9.17 -31.54 3.31
N LYS A 396 8.45 -30.46 2.96
CA LYS A 396 8.40 -29.22 3.71
C LYS A 396 6.95 -28.81 3.93
N LEU A 397 6.61 -28.48 5.18
CA LEU A 397 5.34 -27.94 5.57
C LEU A 397 5.56 -26.52 6.11
N GLU A 398 4.69 -25.60 5.73
CA GLU A 398 4.74 -24.20 6.18
C GLU A 398 3.33 -23.80 6.61
N TRP A 399 3.19 -23.31 7.83
CA TRP A 399 1.96 -22.76 8.34
C TRP A 399 2.18 -21.30 8.69
N TYR A 400 1.49 -20.42 8.01
CA TYR A 400 1.58 -18.97 8.12
C TYR A 400 0.25 -18.38 8.59
N ASN A 401 0.31 -17.45 9.54
CA ASN A 401 -0.84 -16.73 10.08
C ASN A 401 -0.52 -15.24 10.14
N MET A 402 -1.49 -14.41 9.79
CA MET A 402 -1.40 -12.96 9.85
C MET A 402 -2.70 -12.37 10.36
N TYR A 403 -2.58 -11.36 11.20
CA TYR A 403 -3.67 -10.48 11.58
C TYR A 403 -3.18 -9.03 11.54
N VAL A 404 -3.88 -8.19 10.80
CA VAL A 404 -3.67 -6.74 10.80
C VAL A 404 -4.99 -6.05 11.08
N ARG A 405 -4.93 -4.98 11.86
CA ARG A 405 -6.11 -4.17 12.22
C ARG A 405 -5.70 -2.71 12.28
N THR A 406 -6.48 -1.87 11.64
CA THR A 406 -6.42 -0.41 11.80
C THR A 406 -7.73 0.08 12.36
N HIS A 407 -7.65 0.85 13.44
CA HIS A 407 -8.78 1.57 14.00
C HIS A 407 -8.55 3.07 13.82
N SER A 408 -9.38 3.68 12.99
CA SER A 408 -9.31 5.10 12.62
C SER A 408 -10.43 5.86 13.32
N LYS A 409 -10.08 6.87 14.09
CA LYS A 409 -11.02 7.86 14.64
C LYS A 409 -10.72 9.21 14.02
N GLY A 410 -11.75 9.99 13.74
CA GLY A 410 -11.51 11.31 13.17
C GLY A 410 -12.73 12.21 13.18
N VAL A 411 -12.42 13.47 12.97
CA VAL A 411 -13.41 14.54 12.76
C VAL A 411 -13.06 15.28 11.49
N ARG A 412 -14.07 15.53 10.67
CA ARG A 412 -14.01 16.54 9.61
C ARG A 412 -14.92 17.70 10.02
N TYR A 413 -14.34 18.89 10.08
CA TYR A 413 -15.10 20.13 10.17
C TYR A 413 -15.02 20.84 8.82
N ASN A 414 -16.17 21.29 8.30
CA ASN A 414 -16.29 21.92 7.00
C ASN A 414 -17.11 23.20 7.10
N ASN A 415 -16.54 24.29 6.58
CA ASN A 415 -17.28 25.51 6.29
C ASN A 415 -17.60 25.50 4.81
N GLY A 416 -18.87 25.61 4.44
CA GLY A 416 -19.32 25.57 3.07
C GLY A 416 -20.16 26.80 2.75
N VAL A 417 -19.82 27.51 1.64
CA VAL A 417 -20.58 28.69 1.17
C VAL A 417 -21.07 28.43 -0.25
N GLY A 418 -22.37 28.47 -0.45
CA GLY A 418 -22.98 28.47 -1.77
C GLY A 418 -22.81 29.83 -2.44
N THR A 419 -22.22 29.87 -3.63
CA THR A 419 -21.90 31.12 -4.31
C THR A 419 -23.15 31.92 -4.72
N GLU A 420 -24.28 31.25 -4.87
CA GLU A 420 -25.60 31.87 -5.14
C GLU A 420 -26.19 32.59 -3.90
N TYR A 421 -25.66 32.34 -2.71
CA TYR A 421 -26.12 32.93 -1.46
C TYR A 421 -25.18 34.01 -0.92
N ILE A 422 -24.33 34.57 -1.76
CA ILE A 422 -23.46 35.68 -1.41
C ILE A 422 -24.17 37.00 -1.76
N GLY A 423 -24.50 37.79 -0.74
CA GLY A 423 -25.09 39.14 -0.86
C GLY A 423 -24.02 40.23 -0.85
N ALA A 424 -24.48 41.49 -0.78
CA ALA A 424 -23.59 42.64 -0.76
C ALA A 424 -22.82 42.81 0.57
N ASP A 425 -23.41 42.38 1.70
CA ASP A 425 -22.90 42.57 3.05
C ASP A 425 -22.98 41.32 3.94
N SER A 426 -23.49 40.24 3.36
CA SER A 426 -23.69 38.99 4.09
C SER A 426 -23.71 37.77 3.19
N TYR A 427 -23.47 36.60 3.76
CA TYR A 427 -23.60 35.31 3.06
C TYR A 427 -24.11 34.22 3.98
N THR A 428 -24.58 33.13 3.37
CA THR A 428 -24.98 31.92 4.10
C THR A 428 -23.85 30.91 4.09
N GLN A 429 -23.44 30.44 5.29
CA GLN A 429 -22.41 29.44 5.48
C GLN A 429 -22.98 28.20 6.15
N ASP A 430 -22.72 27.07 5.57
CA ASP A 430 -23.02 25.75 6.18
C ASP A 430 -21.79 25.26 6.95
N ASP A 431 -21.94 25.05 8.25
CA ASP A 431 -20.97 24.42 9.10
C ASP A 431 -21.34 22.95 9.26
N GLU A 432 -20.47 22.06 8.78
CA GLU A 432 -20.68 20.62 8.89
C GLU A 432 -19.62 19.96 9.76
N MET A 433 -20.06 19.20 10.74
CA MET A 433 -19.25 18.27 11.50
C MET A 433 -19.53 16.85 11.03
N ARG A 434 -18.46 16.09 10.74
CA ARG A 434 -18.54 14.65 10.47
C ARG A 434 -17.61 13.90 11.43
N SER A 435 -18.16 12.96 12.18
CA SER A 435 -17.35 12.03 12.98
C SER A 435 -17.10 10.73 12.21
N LEU A 436 -15.99 10.06 12.51
CA LEU A 436 -15.59 8.77 11.96
C LEU A 436 -15.04 7.89 13.08
N SER A 437 -15.48 6.64 13.09
CA SER A 437 -14.85 5.57 13.90
C SER A 437 -14.87 4.28 13.08
N GLN A 438 -13.83 4.09 12.26
CA GLN A 438 -13.76 2.96 11.33
C GLN A 438 -12.72 1.95 11.81
N THR A 439 -13.08 0.67 11.78
CA THR A 439 -12.15 -0.43 12.03
C THR A 439 -12.04 -1.30 10.79
N GLN A 440 -10.84 -1.42 10.26
CA GLN A 440 -10.51 -2.36 9.19
C GLN A 440 -9.60 -3.46 9.73
N SER A 441 -9.86 -4.72 9.37
CA SER A 441 -9.03 -5.84 9.79
C SER A 441 -8.94 -6.91 8.72
N ILE A 442 -7.78 -7.58 8.64
CA ILE A 442 -7.56 -8.75 7.78
C ILE A 442 -6.94 -9.84 8.63
N PHE A 443 -7.55 -11.01 8.61
CA PHE A 443 -6.98 -12.26 9.10
C PHE A 443 -6.71 -13.18 7.91
N ALA A 444 -5.54 -13.81 7.86
CA ALA A 444 -5.22 -14.79 6.85
C ALA A 444 -4.40 -15.93 7.46
N THR A 445 -4.77 -17.17 7.13
CA THR A 445 -4.02 -18.37 7.46
C THR A 445 -3.79 -19.17 6.19
N ASN A 446 -2.57 -19.68 6.04
CA ASN A 446 -2.14 -20.46 4.89
C ASN A 446 -1.33 -21.68 5.33
N LEU A 447 -1.78 -22.85 4.95
CA LEU A 447 -1.02 -24.10 5.12
C LEU A 447 -0.51 -24.53 3.73
N LYS A 448 0.81 -24.65 3.62
CA LYS A 448 1.49 -25.01 2.36
C LYS A 448 2.34 -26.27 2.57
N GLY A 449 2.26 -27.19 1.62
CA GLY A 449 3.16 -28.34 1.52
C GLY A 449 3.96 -28.31 0.23
N THR A 450 5.25 -28.63 0.34
CA THR A 450 6.14 -28.87 -0.81
C THR A 450 6.77 -30.23 -0.63
N HIS A 451 6.59 -31.10 -1.62
CA HIS A 451 7.00 -32.51 -1.57
C HIS A 451 7.80 -32.87 -2.82
N HIS A 452 9.09 -33.13 -2.64
CA HIS A 452 9.92 -33.72 -3.68
C HIS A 452 9.63 -35.21 -3.73
N LEU A 453 8.71 -35.63 -4.62
CA LEU A 453 8.26 -37.02 -4.76
C LEU A 453 9.36 -37.91 -5.36
N THR A 454 10.14 -37.32 -6.26
CA THR A 454 11.37 -37.86 -6.83
C THR A 454 12.36 -36.71 -7.05
N ASP A 455 13.59 -37.00 -7.47
CA ASP A 455 14.59 -35.99 -7.84
C ASP A 455 14.13 -35.05 -8.95
N ARG A 456 13.09 -35.43 -9.70
CA ARG A 456 12.57 -34.69 -10.86
C ARG A 456 11.15 -34.17 -10.67
N LEU A 457 10.39 -34.73 -9.73
CA LEU A 457 8.97 -34.45 -9.58
C LEU A 457 8.71 -33.79 -8.21
N THR A 458 8.18 -32.58 -8.25
CA THR A 458 7.80 -31.82 -7.06
C THR A 458 6.30 -31.53 -7.09
N LEU A 459 5.63 -31.78 -5.98
CA LEU A 459 4.25 -31.42 -5.72
C LEU A 459 4.21 -30.28 -4.71
N ASP A 460 3.55 -29.18 -5.08
CA ASP A 460 3.22 -28.08 -4.19
C ASP A 460 1.70 -27.94 -4.03
N TRP A 461 1.25 -27.78 -2.80
CA TRP A 461 -0.15 -27.47 -2.53
C TRP A 461 -0.27 -26.39 -1.46
N SER A 462 -1.36 -25.64 -1.47
CA SER A 462 -1.70 -24.73 -0.39
C SER A 462 -3.20 -24.62 -0.19
N GLY A 463 -3.60 -24.55 1.08
CA GLY A 463 -4.96 -24.29 1.53
C GLY A 463 -4.99 -22.99 2.32
N ILE A 464 -5.91 -22.09 1.98
CA ILE A 464 -5.97 -20.73 2.47
C ILE A 464 -7.36 -20.43 2.97
N PHE A 465 -7.41 -19.82 4.15
CA PHE A 465 -8.58 -19.14 4.65
C PHE A 465 -8.21 -17.71 4.98
N SER A 466 -8.98 -16.75 4.53
CA SER A 466 -8.80 -15.36 4.89
C SER A 466 -10.13 -14.63 5.05
N GLN A 467 -10.15 -13.66 5.95
CA GLN A 467 -11.31 -12.82 6.23
C GLN A 467 -10.88 -11.38 6.38
N ALA A 468 -11.56 -10.49 5.69
CA ALA A 468 -11.40 -9.05 5.84
C ALA A 468 -12.72 -8.44 6.33
N LYS A 469 -12.63 -7.47 7.22
CA LYS A 469 -13.80 -6.77 7.78
C LYS A 469 -13.55 -5.27 7.80
N GLU A 470 -14.62 -4.53 7.53
CA GLU A 470 -14.72 -3.12 7.85
C GLU A 470 -15.96 -2.90 8.71
N ASP A 471 -15.78 -2.16 9.78
CA ASP A 471 -16.84 -1.77 10.71
C ASP A 471 -16.76 -0.26 10.90
N ASP A 472 -17.81 0.45 10.51
CA ASP A 472 -17.94 1.90 10.57
C ASP A 472 -19.24 2.23 11.31
N PRO A 473 -19.21 2.11 12.64
CA PRO A 473 -20.38 2.32 13.47
C PRO A 473 -20.66 3.81 13.66
N ASP A 474 -21.95 4.16 13.59
CA ASP A 474 -22.48 5.44 14.04
C ASP A 474 -21.75 6.68 13.52
N ARG A 475 -21.40 6.68 12.23
CA ARG A 475 -20.84 7.85 11.57
C ARG A 475 -21.87 8.97 11.57
N THR A 476 -21.54 10.07 12.20
CA THR A 476 -22.45 11.21 12.41
C THR A 476 -22.11 12.35 11.48
N TYR A 477 -23.12 12.93 10.87
CA TYR A 477 -23.06 14.17 10.10
C TYR A 477 -24.05 15.14 10.73
N ILE A 478 -23.63 16.36 11.01
CA ILE A 478 -24.47 17.44 11.51
C ILE A 478 -24.14 18.68 10.69
N THR A 479 -25.14 19.29 10.11
CA THR A 479 -25.01 20.54 9.37
C THR A 479 -25.87 21.63 10.03
N LEU A 480 -25.22 22.76 10.28
CA LEU A 480 -25.82 23.99 10.73
C LEU A 480 -25.67 25.03 9.65
N THR A 481 -26.62 25.96 9.56
CA THR A 481 -26.57 27.07 8.61
C THR A 481 -26.40 28.36 9.36
N ASN A 482 -25.34 29.10 9.05
CA ASN A 482 -25.04 30.42 9.63
C ASN A 482 -25.39 31.52 8.64
N THR A 483 -25.96 32.62 9.13
CA THR A 483 -25.92 33.89 8.45
C THR A 483 -24.70 34.66 8.94
N VAL A 484 -23.82 35.01 8.02
CA VAL A 484 -22.56 35.70 8.31
C VAL A 484 -22.63 37.10 7.73
N SER A 485 -22.51 38.11 8.56
CA SER A 485 -22.29 39.50 8.15
C SER A 485 -20.83 39.77 7.92
N CYS A 486 -20.49 40.37 6.80
CA CYS A 486 -19.12 40.77 6.45
C CYS A 486 -19.04 42.25 6.10
N THR A 487 -18.02 42.93 6.57
CA THR A 487 -17.68 44.29 6.13
C THR A 487 -16.58 44.19 5.10
N ALA A 488 -16.82 44.70 3.90
CA ALA A 488 -15.76 44.85 2.89
C ALA A 488 -14.63 45.71 3.49
N ASN A 489 -13.41 45.21 3.48
CA ASN A 489 -12.27 45.89 4.15
C ASN A 489 -11.78 47.14 3.42
N THR A 490 -12.17 47.36 2.16
CA THR A 490 -11.77 48.53 1.33
C THR A 490 -12.81 48.79 0.23
N GLU A 491 -12.89 50.04 -0.22
CA GLU A 491 -13.68 50.40 -1.40
C GLU A 491 -13.27 49.54 -2.61
N GLY A 492 -14.14 48.60 -2.97
CA GLY A 492 -13.97 47.74 -4.15
C GLY A 492 -13.70 46.26 -3.90
N ASP A 493 -13.47 45.82 -2.66
CA ASP A 493 -13.35 44.38 -2.38
C ASP A 493 -14.72 43.71 -2.41
N ALA A 494 -14.93 42.83 -3.38
CA ALA A 494 -16.13 42.03 -3.43
C ALA A 494 -16.23 41.14 -2.19
N VAL A 495 -17.42 40.94 -1.63
CA VAL A 495 -17.71 40.04 -0.52
C VAL A 495 -17.14 38.65 -0.79
N ALA A 496 -17.12 38.22 -2.06
CA ALA A 496 -16.52 36.97 -2.52
C ALA A 496 -15.02 36.84 -2.15
N GLY A 497 -14.22 37.92 -2.15
CA GLY A 497 -12.81 37.92 -1.75
C GLY A 497 -12.59 37.91 -0.25
N SER A 498 -13.60 38.27 0.56
CA SER A 498 -13.50 38.38 2.02
C SER A 498 -14.09 37.18 2.79
N ILE A 499 -14.64 36.16 2.11
CA ILE A 499 -15.37 35.04 2.74
C ILE A 499 -14.55 34.37 3.85
N TRP A 500 -13.25 34.19 3.66
CA TRP A 500 -12.39 33.52 4.64
C TRP A 500 -11.45 34.46 5.42
N ASN A 501 -11.25 35.70 4.94
CA ASN A 501 -10.23 36.62 5.45
C ASN A 501 -10.79 37.95 5.98
N GLY A 502 -12.09 38.20 5.84
CA GLY A 502 -12.75 39.42 6.30
C GLY A 502 -13.07 39.40 7.79
N ASN A 503 -13.47 40.60 8.33
CA ASN A 503 -14.08 40.74 9.67
C ASN A 503 -15.50 40.16 9.60
N ASN A 504 -15.65 38.84 9.70
CA ASN A 504 -16.90 38.15 9.53
C ASN A 504 -17.54 37.85 10.90
N THR A 505 -18.80 38.14 11.03
CA THR A 505 -19.53 37.92 12.29
C THR A 505 -20.74 37.03 12.01
N ILE A 506 -20.84 35.90 12.69
CA ILE A 506 -22.03 35.04 12.67
C ILE A 506 -23.14 35.76 13.42
N THR A 507 -24.20 36.14 12.73
CA THR A 507 -25.35 36.85 13.29
C THR A 507 -26.49 35.92 13.66
N LYS A 508 -26.55 34.74 13.02
CA LYS A 508 -27.61 33.75 13.26
C LYS A 508 -27.13 32.36 12.93
N THR A 509 -27.40 31.37 13.78
CA THR A 509 -27.14 29.93 13.55
C THR A 509 -28.45 29.16 13.63
N LEU A 510 -28.73 28.33 12.61
CA LEU A 510 -29.92 27.51 12.50
C LEU A 510 -29.54 26.03 12.27
N PRO A 511 -30.35 25.08 12.78
CA PRO A 511 -30.16 23.67 12.43
C PRO A 511 -30.59 23.41 10.97
N LYS A 512 -29.83 22.62 10.24
CA LYS A 512 -30.13 22.28 8.85
C LYS A 512 -30.47 20.80 8.66
N SER A 513 -29.56 19.92 9.01
CA SER A 513 -29.74 18.47 8.86
C SER A 513 -28.81 17.68 9.76
N ALA A 514 -29.17 16.43 10.04
CA ALA A 514 -28.26 15.46 10.63
C ALA A 514 -28.45 14.10 9.95
N GLU A 515 -27.38 13.29 9.91
CA GLU A 515 -27.43 11.90 9.46
C GLU A 515 -26.61 11.03 10.40
N ARG A 516 -27.12 9.83 10.68
CA ARG A 516 -26.43 8.78 11.42
C ARG A 516 -26.34 7.55 10.52
N ARG A 517 -25.12 7.09 10.29
CA ARG A 517 -24.81 6.05 9.32
C ARG A 517 -24.05 4.90 9.97
N PHE A 518 -24.45 3.68 9.66
CA PHE A 518 -23.85 2.44 10.15
C PHE A 518 -23.50 1.59 8.94
N GLN A 519 -22.27 1.12 8.88
CA GLN A 519 -21.83 0.28 7.78
C GLN A 519 -20.96 -0.87 8.28
N HIS A 520 -21.25 -2.08 7.78
CA HIS A 520 -20.51 -3.29 8.09
C HIS A 520 -20.23 -4.04 6.80
N ASN A 521 -18.97 -4.28 6.49
CA ASN A 521 -18.53 -5.08 5.36
C ASN A 521 -17.70 -6.26 5.84
N LYS A 522 -17.95 -7.44 5.27
CA LYS A 522 -17.22 -8.66 5.56
C LYS A 522 -16.97 -9.43 4.29
N ASP A 523 -15.69 -9.64 3.97
CA ASP A 523 -15.23 -10.53 2.91
C ASP A 523 -14.63 -11.80 3.52
N THR A 524 -14.99 -12.96 3.00
CA THR A 524 -14.42 -14.25 3.41
C THR A 524 -13.96 -15.00 2.17
N ASP A 525 -12.70 -15.41 2.15
CA ASP A 525 -12.09 -16.14 1.04
C ASP A 525 -11.60 -17.52 1.48
N TRP A 526 -11.92 -18.54 0.69
CA TRP A 526 -11.35 -19.87 0.74
C TRP A 526 -10.64 -20.13 -0.58
N ALA A 527 -9.39 -20.55 -0.55
CA ALA A 527 -8.66 -20.88 -1.78
C ALA A 527 -7.81 -22.15 -1.60
N GLY A 528 -7.73 -22.93 -2.66
CA GLY A 528 -6.85 -24.09 -2.76
C GLY A 528 -6.04 -24.03 -4.05
N TYR A 529 -4.77 -24.38 -3.95
CA TYR A 529 -3.84 -24.45 -5.08
C TYR A 529 -3.13 -25.79 -5.08
N LEU A 530 -2.97 -26.36 -6.26
CA LEU A 530 -2.21 -27.59 -6.48
C LEU A 530 -1.32 -27.41 -7.69
N ASN A 531 -0.02 -27.65 -7.54
CA ASN A 531 0.96 -27.49 -8.61
C ASN A 531 1.85 -28.71 -8.67
N LEU A 532 2.12 -29.19 -9.88
CA LEU A 532 3.04 -30.25 -10.17
C LEU A 532 4.16 -29.73 -11.06
N SER A 533 5.39 -29.92 -10.66
CA SER A 533 6.58 -29.50 -11.41
C SER A 533 7.44 -30.71 -11.74
N TYR A 534 7.83 -30.84 -13.02
CA TYR A 534 8.66 -31.91 -13.50
C TYR A 534 9.91 -31.38 -14.20
N HIS A 535 11.09 -31.74 -13.70
CA HIS A 535 12.39 -31.41 -14.25
C HIS A 535 12.86 -32.47 -15.23
N MET A 536 13.13 -32.08 -16.46
CA MET A 536 13.63 -32.96 -17.51
C MET A 536 14.93 -32.40 -18.08
N ARG A 537 15.98 -33.17 -18.07
CA ARG A 537 17.24 -32.83 -18.79
C ARG A 537 17.08 -33.10 -20.27
N LEU A 538 17.43 -32.12 -21.10
CA LEU A 538 17.40 -32.18 -22.55
C LEU A 538 18.86 -32.19 -23.06
N GLY A 539 19.52 -33.35 -22.94
CA GLY A 539 20.95 -33.50 -23.29
C GLY A 539 21.86 -32.89 -22.23
N GLN A 540 23.04 -32.42 -22.65
CA GLN A 540 24.08 -31.92 -21.74
C GLN A 540 23.99 -30.42 -21.44
N HIS A 541 23.21 -29.64 -22.23
CA HIS A 541 23.27 -28.19 -22.21
C HIS A 541 21.88 -27.51 -22.01
N ALA A 542 20.81 -28.28 -21.84
CA ALA A 542 19.50 -27.73 -21.68
C ALA A 542 18.65 -28.49 -20.65
N ASP A 543 17.84 -27.77 -19.90
CA ASP A 543 16.87 -28.31 -18.95
C ASP A 543 15.47 -27.77 -19.30
N ALA A 544 14.48 -28.63 -19.16
CA ALA A 544 13.07 -28.27 -19.27
C ALA A 544 12.38 -28.40 -17.91
N LEU A 545 11.74 -27.33 -17.45
CA LEU A 545 10.84 -27.36 -16.30
C LEU A 545 9.39 -27.29 -16.82
N TRP A 546 8.69 -28.40 -16.70
CA TRP A 546 7.25 -28.47 -16.94
C TRP A 546 6.52 -28.19 -15.66
N LYS A 547 5.50 -27.32 -15.69
CA LYS A 547 4.67 -27.04 -14.53
C LYS A 547 3.21 -27.02 -14.95
N ALA A 548 2.36 -27.71 -14.22
CA ALA A 548 0.91 -27.69 -14.40
C ALA A 548 0.25 -27.54 -13.04
N GLY A 549 -0.90 -26.91 -13.00
CA GLY A 549 -1.60 -26.74 -11.74
C GLY A 549 -3.04 -26.30 -11.91
N ALA A 550 -3.74 -26.35 -10.79
CA ALA A 550 -5.13 -25.93 -10.68
C ALA A 550 -5.32 -25.10 -9.42
N GLN A 551 -6.29 -24.22 -9.47
CA GLN A 551 -6.75 -23.47 -8.32
C GLN A 551 -8.26 -23.37 -8.28
N TYR A 552 -8.78 -23.24 -7.08
CA TYR A 552 -10.16 -22.87 -6.84
C TYR A 552 -10.23 -21.86 -5.71
N ARG A 553 -11.00 -20.76 -5.92
CA ARG A 553 -11.29 -19.75 -4.93
C ARG A 553 -12.78 -19.53 -4.82
N ARG A 554 -13.27 -19.45 -3.60
CA ARG A 554 -14.61 -19.01 -3.25
C ARG A 554 -14.50 -17.79 -2.35
N LYS A 555 -15.05 -16.68 -2.80
CA LYS A 555 -15.17 -15.44 -2.04
C LYS A 555 -16.65 -15.19 -1.72
N GLU A 556 -16.91 -14.75 -0.50
CA GLU A 556 -18.23 -14.31 -0.06
C GLU A 556 -18.10 -12.90 0.53
N ARG A 557 -18.95 -11.98 0.10
CA ARG A 557 -19.08 -10.65 0.68
C ARG A 557 -20.47 -10.44 1.23
N SER A 558 -20.53 -9.89 2.45
CA SER A 558 -21.75 -9.40 3.07
C SER A 558 -21.55 -7.92 3.37
N ASN A 559 -22.39 -7.07 2.80
CA ASN A 559 -22.38 -5.63 3.05
C ASN A 559 -23.71 -5.19 3.64
N ARG A 560 -23.65 -4.42 4.72
CA ARG A 560 -24.79 -3.85 5.45
C ARG A 560 -24.58 -2.37 5.60
N TYR A 561 -25.60 -1.59 5.27
CA TYR A 561 -25.54 -0.13 5.29
C TYR A 561 -26.89 0.41 5.76
N TYR A 562 -26.88 1.18 6.82
CA TYR A 562 -28.07 1.79 7.42
C TYR A 562 -27.84 3.28 7.59
N SER A 563 -28.81 4.09 7.13
CA SER A 563 -28.74 5.54 7.21
C SER A 563 -30.06 6.11 7.77
N TYR A 564 -29.92 6.99 8.74
CA TYR A 564 -31.03 7.70 9.40
C TYR A 564 -30.81 9.20 9.20
N ILE A 565 -31.71 9.81 8.43
CA ILE A 565 -31.66 11.23 8.06
C ILE A 565 -32.65 11.99 8.93
N PHE A 566 -32.22 13.08 9.52
CA PHE A 566 -32.99 13.94 10.40
C PHE A 566 -33.04 15.36 9.84
N ASN A 567 -34.22 15.93 9.83
CA ASN A 567 -34.43 17.35 9.60
C ASN A 567 -34.94 18.02 10.89
N PRO A 568 -34.61 19.29 11.16
CA PRO A 568 -35.21 20.01 12.28
C PRO A 568 -36.73 20.11 12.10
N ALA A 569 -37.44 19.95 13.20
CA ALA A 569 -38.92 20.18 13.24
C ALA A 569 -39.25 21.65 13.05
N ASP A 570 -38.39 22.53 13.61
CA ASP A 570 -38.42 23.97 13.44
C ASP A 570 -37.12 24.46 12.81
N ILE A 571 -37.18 24.85 11.55
CA ILE A 571 -36.06 25.39 10.79
C ILE A 571 -35.67 26.82 11.20
N SER A 572 -36.48 27.47 12.01
CA SER A 572 -36.27 28.83 12.51
C SER A 572 -35.66 28.86 13.92
N GLN A 573 -35.52 27.71 14.57
CA GLN A 573 -34.88 27.59 15.87
C GLN A 573 -33.47 28.19 15.87
N GLN A 574 -33.30 29.33 16.53
CA GLN A 574 -31.98 29.94 16.67
C GLN A 574 -31.17 29.24 17.75
N LEU A 575 -29.89 28.98 17.43
CA LEU A 575 -28.94 28.36 18.33
C LEU A 575 -27.93 29.42 18.81
N ASP A 576 -27.48 29.30 20.05
CA ASP A 576 -26.51 30.21 20.66
C ASP A 576 -25.11 29.58 20.68
N GLY A 577 -24.05 30.39 20.58
CA GLY A 577 -22.65 29.95 20.68
C GLY A 577 -22.27 28.87 19.69
N ASN A 578 -21.58 27.78 20.16
CA ASN A 578 -21.26 26.62 19.33
C ASN A 578 -22.51 25.74 19.17
N GLY A 579 -23.22 25.92 18.05
CA GLY A 579 -24.46 25.22 17.77
C GLY A 579 -24.37 23.67 17.81
N PHE A 580 -23.18 23.06 17.63
CA PHE A 580 -23.00 21.62 17.76
C PHE A 580 -23.18 21.13 19.21
N ASP A 581 -22.87 21.94 20.20
CA ASP A 581 -23.09 21.60 21.62
C ASP A 581 -24.57 21.55 21.98
N GLN A 582 -25.45 22.17 21.18
CA GLN A 582 -26.88 22.21 21.35
C GLN A 582 -27.66 21.13 20.59
N PHE A 583 -26.99 20.18 20.01
CA PHE A 583 -27.63 19.11 19.20
C PHE A 583 -28.79 18.44 19.91
N ALA A 584 -28.67 18.17 21.20
CA ALA A 584 -29.71 17.55 22.02
C ALA A 584 -30.94 18.45 22.27
N ALA A 585 -30.80 19.77 22.19
CA ALA A 585 -31.85 20.75 22.35
C ALA A 585 -32.67 21.00 21.07
N ILE A 586 -32.17 20.52 19.92
CA ILE A 586 -32.88 20.64 18.64
C ILE A 586 -33.95 19.55 18.55
N SER A 587 -35.17 19.95 18.19
CA SER A 587 -36.23 18.99 17.89
C SER A 587 -36.04 18.43 16.48
N TRP A 588 -35.68 17.16 16.41
CA TRP A 588 -35.39 16.48 15.14
C TRP A 588 -36.54 15.54 14.73
N VAL A 589 -36.83 15.49 13.43
CA VAL A 589 -37.75 14.54 12.80
C VAL A 589 -36.95 13.56 11.93
N CYS A 590 -37.03 12.28 12.24
CA CYS A 590 -36.40 11.26 11.41
C CYS A 590 -37.18 11.06 10.09
N LYS A 591 -36.52 11.30 8.96
CA LYS A 591 -37.12 11.15 7.63
C LYS A 591 -37.00 9.72 7.11
N THR A 592 -36.04 8.93 7.61
CA THR A 592 -35.80 7.54 7.20
C THR A 592 -35.88 6.58 8.42
N PRO A 593 -37.01 6.53 9.15
CA PRO A 593 -37.09 5.83 10.44
C PRO A 593 -36.87 4.31 10.33
N TYR A 594 -37.03 3.73 9.14
CA TYR A 594 -36.81 2.30 8.85
C TYR A 594 -35.51 2.04 8.10
N SER A 595 -34.61 3.01 8.05
CA SER A 595 -33.36 2.93 7.27
C SER A 595 -33.55 2.57 5.78
N GLN A 596 -34.63 3.06 5.17
CA GLN A 596 -35.00 2.74 3.78
C GLN A 596 -34.13 3.42 2.73
N ALA A 597 -33.27 4.33 3.13
CA ALA A 597 -32.50 5.16 2.21
C ALA A 597 -31.38 4.41 1.51
N SER A 598 -31.08 3.17 1.89
CA SER A 598 -29.91 2.48 1.40
C SER A 598 -30.24 1.15 0.77
N GLN A 599 -29.84 1.00 -0.47
CA GLN A 599 -29.87 -0.24 -1.21
C GLN A 599 -28.49 -0.92 -1.26
N LEU A 600 -27.55 -0.50 -0.44
CA LEU A 600 -26.23 -1.10 -0.34
C LEU A 600 -26.22 -2.28 0.66
N ASN A 601 -27.38 -2.93 0.84
CA ASN A 601 -27.57 -4.15 1.63
C ASN A 601 -27.60 -5.35 0.71
N TYR A 602 -26.48 -6.06 0.61
CA TYR A 602 -26.34 -7.20 -0.29
C TYR A 602 -25.43 -8.29 0.26
N ASP A 603 -25.64 -9.49 -0.22
CA ASP A 603 -24.74 -10.62 -0.12
C ASP A 603 -24.25 -11.00 -1.53
N SER A 604 -22.97 -11.36 -1.66
CA SER A 604 -22.43 -11.76 -2.94
C SER A 604 -21.44 -12.91 -2.82
N LYS A 605 -21.30 -13.67 -3.90
CA LYS A 605 -20.39 -14.81 -4.01
C LYS A 605 -19.63 -14.73 -5.32
N GLU A 606 -18.33 -15.03 -5.27
CA GLU A 606 -17.47 -15.17 -6.44
C GLU A 606 -16.80 -16.54 -6.39
N HIS A 607 -16.92 -17.29 -7.47
CA HIS A 607 -16.23 -18.55 -7.67
C HIS A 607 -15.25 -18.38 -8.83
N VAL A 608 -13.97 -18.64 -8.59
CA VAL A 608 -12.93 -18.60 -9.62
C VAL A 608 -12.23 -19.95 -9.65
N GLY A 609 -12.45 -20.71 -10.71
CA GLY A 609 -11.71 -21.92 -11.02
C GLY A 609 -10.68 -21.64 -12.10
N GLY A 610 -9.44 -22.12 -11.94
CA GLY A 610 -8.38 -21.93 -12.92
C GLY A 610 -7.51 -23.17 -13.06
N ALA A 611 -7.06 -23.43 -14.27
CA ALA A 611 -6.04 -24.44 -14.56
C ALA A 611 -5.01 -23.88 -15.52
N TYR A 612 -3.77 -24.32 -15.39
CA TYR A 612 -2.69 -23.88 -16.23
C TYR A 612 -1.69 -25.00 -16.55
N ALA A 613 -0.98 -24.82 -17.66
CA ALA A 613 0.20 -25.59 -18.00
C ALA A 613 1.26 -24.64 -18.57
N MET A 614 2.51 -24.91 -18.25
CA MET A 614 3.63 -24.10 -18.73
C MET A 614 4.91 -24.92 -18.84
N VAL A 615 5.81 -24.47 -19.70
CA VAL A 615 7.16 -25.01 -19.87
C VAL A 615 8.18 -23.87 -19.83
N THR A 616 9.27 -24.08 -19.13
CA THR A 616 10.46 -23.23 -19.15
C THR A 616 11.64 -24.04 -19.63
N LEU A 617 12.22 -23.65 -20.77
CA LEU A 617 13.44 -24.21 -21.30
C LEU A 617 14.61 -23.36 -20.85
N LYS A 618 15.57 -23.96 -20.17
CA LYS A 618 16.78 -23.28 -19.66
C LYS A 618 18.01 -23.78 -20.43
N SER A 619 18.85 -22.84 -20.83
CA SER A 619 20.14 -23.12 -21.47
C SER A 619 21.17 -22.12 -20.96
N PRO A 620 22.50 -22.34 -21.24
CA PRO A 620 23.52 -21.37 -20.89
C PRO A 620 23.33 -19.98 -21.53
N LEU A 621 22.59 -19.91 -22.65
CA LEU A 621 22.32 -18.67 -23.39
C LEU A 621 21.07 -17.93 -22.83
N GLY A 622 20.29 -18.57 -21.94
CA GLY A 622 19.08 -17.97 -21.38
C GLY A 622 17.94 -18.96 -21.20
N GLU A 623 16.74 -18.40 -21.05
CA GLU A 623 15.52 -19.15 -20.75
C GLU A 623 14.40 -18.74 -21.72
N VAL A 624 13.62 -19.73 -22.17
CA VAL A 624 12.38 -19.52 -22.95
C VAL A 624 11.22 -20.12 -22.19
N TYR A 625 10.17 -19.35 -22.05
CA TYR A 625 8.96 -19.72 -21.33
C TYR A 625 7.73 -19.63 -22.23
N ALA A 626 6.86 -20.60 -22.15
CA ALA A 626 5.52 -20.58 -22.71
C ALA A 626 4.52 -21.17 -21.73
N GLY A 627 3.38 -20.52 -21.58
CA GLY A 627 2.34 -20.96 -20.67
C GLY A 627 0.95 -20.58 -21.14
N PHE A 628 -0.03 -21.34 -20.70
CA PHE A 628 -1.45 -21.10 -20.97
C PHE A 628 -2.25 -21.33 -19.70
N ARG A 629 -3.15 -20.43 -19.41
CA ARG A 629 -4.08 -20.50 -18.28
C ARG A 629 -5.51 -20.30 -18.77
N ALA A 630 -6.44 -21.10 -18.26
CA ALA A 630 -7.87 -20.90 -18.41
C ALA A 630 -8.49 -20.61 -17.04
N GLU A 631 -9.31 -19.59 -16.95
CA GLU A 631 -10.06 -19.22 -15.74
C GLU A 631 -11.56 -19.15 -16.04
N HIS A 632 -12.35 -19.77 -15.19
CA HIS A 632 -13.80 -19.59 -15.14
C HIS A 632 -14.17 -18.74 -13.93
N THR A 633 -14.94 -17.69 -14.16
CA THR A 633 -15.44 -16.79 -13.09
C THR A 633 -16.95 -16.82 -13.09
N ASN A 634 -17.52 -16.99 -11.90
CA ASN A 634 -18.95 -16.82 -11.63
C ASN A 634 -19.12 -15.86 -10.47
N GLN A 635 -19.83 -14.74 -10.69
CA GLN A 635 -20.13 -13.71 -9.70
C GLN A 635 -21.65 -13.60 -9.55
N ILE A 636 -22.14 -13.74 -8.32
CA ILE A 636 -23.57 -13.68 -7.99
C ILE A 636 -23.74 -12.66 -6.88
N TYR A 637 -24.75 -11.80 -6.98
CA TYR A 637 -25.17 -10.96 -5.86
C TYR A 637 -26.67 -11.11 -5.58
N THR A 638 -27.06 -10.92 -4.33
CA THR A 638 -28.44 -10.91 -3.86
C THR A 638 -28.65 -9.64 -3.04
N MET A 639 -29.55 -8.78 -3.49
CA MET A 639 -30.00 -7.60 -2.76
C MET A 639 -30.93 -7.99 -1.65
N LEU A 640 -30.67 -7.53 -0.42
CA LEU A 640 -31.61 -7.71 0.70
C LEU A 640 -32.76 -6.72 0.63
N GLN A 641 -32.49 -5.54 0.09
CA GLN A 641 -33.48 -4.51 -0.22
C GLN A 641 -33.25 -4.05 -1.66
N HIS A 642 -34.29 -3.92 -2.47
CA HIS A 642 -34.17 -3.55 -3.87
C HIS A 642 -35.28 -2.60 -4.29
N PHE A 643 -35.00 -1.75 -5.26
CA PHE A 643 -36.02 -0.95 -5.94
C PHE A 643 -36.92 -1.83 -6.83
N ARG A 644 -38.19 -1.44 -6.98
CA ARG A 644 -39.17 -2.20 -7.77
C ARG A 644 -38.73 -2.52 -9.21
N ASN A 645 -37.86 -1.70 -9.78
CA ASN A 645 -37.41 -1.82 -11.16
C ASN A 645 -35.98 -2.42 -11.30
N MET A 646 -35.37 -2.86 -10.21
CA MET A 646 -34.03 -3.46 -10.23
C MET A 646 -34.12 -4.89 -9.75
N GLY A 647 -33.46 -5.82 -10.45
CA GLY A 647 -33.43 -7.24 -10.09
C GLY A 647 -32.85 -7.48 -8.70
N GLN A 648 -33.49 -8.36 -7.94
CA GLN A 648 -33.00 -8.74 -6.61
C GLN A 648 -31.72 -9.57 -6.71
N VAL A 649 -31.56 -10.35 -7.75
CA VAL A 649 -30.40 -11.22 -7.97
C VAL A 649 -29.78 -10.89 -9.32
N GLY A 650 -28.47 -10.82 -9.37
CA GLY A 650 -27.71 -10.72 -10.61
C GLY A 650 -26.57 -11.73 -10.64
N GLU A 651 -26.27 -12.22 -11.84
CA GLU A 651 -25.23 -13.21 -12.07
C GLU A 651 -24.43 -12.89 -13.33
N GLN A 652 -23.12 -13.08 -13.25
CA GLN A 652 -22.20 -13.01 -14.38
C GLN A 652 -21.32 -14.27 -14.38
N SER A 653 -21.27 -14.97 -15.51
CA SER A 653 -20.46 -16.20 -15.68
C SER A 653 -19.72 -16.16 -16.99
N TYR A 654 -18.39 -16.41 -16.97
CA TYR A 654 -17.55 -16.30 -18.16
C TYR A 654 -16.23 -17.06 -18.04
N TRP A 655 -15.67 -17.40 -19.20
CA TRP A 655 -14.32 -17.98 -19.34
C TRP A 655 -13.33 -16.96 -19.88
N ASP A 656 -12.10 -17.01 -19.38
CA ASP A 656 -10.96 -16.26 -19.89
C ASP A 656 -9.79 -17.19 -20.20
N TYR A 657 -9.18 -16.97 -21.36
CA TYR A 657 -8.03 -17.69 -21.85
C TYR A 657 -6.83 -16.76 -21.88
N LEU A 658 -5.80 -17.12 -21.12
CA LEU A 658 -4.70 -16.25 -20.75
C LEU A 658 -3.35 -16.86 -21.18
N PRO A 659 -2.97 -16.71 -22.45
CA PRO A 659 -1.64 -17.11 -22.92
C PRO A 659 -0.57 -16.19 -22.35
N SER A 660 0.63 -16.76 -22.11
CA SER A 660 1.81 -16.02 -21.69
C SER A 660 3.07 -16.65 -22.26
N ALA A 661 4.04 -15.82 -22.63
CA ALA A 661 5.34 -16.26 -23.14
C ALA A 661 6.42 -15.26 -22.72
N ALA A 662 7.64 -15.77 -22.50
CA ALA A 662 8.79 -14.90 -22.24
C ALA A 662 10.08 -15.52 -22.75
N ILE A 663 11.00 -14.65 -23.15
CA ILE A 663 12.37 -14.97 -23.52
C ILE A 663 13.27 -14.14 -22.62
N LYS A 664 14.19 -14.81 -21.96
CA LYS A 664 15.30 -14.20 -21.22
C LYS A 664 16.60 -14.64 -21.90
N TRP A 665 17.21 -13.73 -22.62
CA TRP A 665 18.52 -13.93 -23.22
C TRP A 665 19.61 -13.41 -22.28
N THR A 666 20.64 -14.22 -22.03
CA THR A 666 21.75 -13.91 -21.13
C THR A 666 23.03 -13.86 -21.93
N PRO A 667 23.36 -12.72 -22.60
CA PRO A 667 24.55 -12.61 -23.47
C PRO A 667 25.85 -12.78 -22.69
N ASN A 668 25.86 -12.43 -21.42
CA ASN A 668 26.96 -12.70 -20.49
C ASN A 668 26.43 -12.79 -19.05
N LYS A 669 27.31 -13.16 -18.10
CA LYS A 669 26.90 -13.34 -16.69
C LYS A 669 26.38 -12.10 -15.99
N GLN A 670 26.60 -10.91 -16.53
CA GLN A 670 26.18 -9.63 -15.94
C GLN A 670 24.99 -9.00 -16.64
N MET A 671 24.51 -9.55 -17.75
CA MET A 671 23.46 -8.94 -18.56
C MET A 671 22.34 -9.91 -18.87
N ASN A 672 21.13 -9.40 -18.89
CA ASN A 672 19.93 -10.07 -19.40
C ASN A 672 19.18 -9.15 -20.36
N VAL A 673 18.53 -9.72 -21.35
CA VAL A 673 17.50 -9.07 -22.16
C VAL A 673 16.25 -9.93 -22.06
N ARG A 674 15.14 -9.32 -21.65
CA ARG A 674 13.86 -10.00 -21.47
C ARG A 674 12.84 -9.44 -22.43
N LEU A 675 12.11 -10.34 -23.09
CA LEU A 675 10.90 -10.03 -23.82
C LEU A 675 9.77 -10.87 -23.24
N SER A 676 8.65 -10.28 -22.88
CA SER A 676 7.48 -11.01 -22.38
C SER A 676 6.19 -10.53 -23.00
N TYR A 677 5.29 -11.44 -23.23
CA TYR A 677 3.89 -11.23 -23.58
C TYR A 677 3.00 -11.97 -22.60
N TYR A 678 1.94 -11.32 -22.15
CA TYR A 678 0.90 -12.01 -21.38
C TYR A 678 -0.45 -11.32 -21.55
N ARG A 679 -1.53 -12.11 -21.51
CA ARG A 679 -2.88 -11.60 -21.39
C ARG A 679 -3.32 -11.63 -19.95
N SER A 680 -3.98 -10.56 -19.53
CA SER A 680 -4.57 -10.39 -18.21
C SER A 680 -5.99 -9.85 -18.33
N ILE A 681 -6.71 -9.87 -17.21
CA ILE A 681 -8.07 -9.36 -17.11
C ILE A 681 -8.18 -8.41 -15.92
N ASN A 682 -9.28 -7.65 -15.85
CA ASN A 682 -9.70 -6.96 -14.66
C ASN A 682 -11.20 -7.20 -14.43
N ARG A 683 -11.50 -7.91 -13.35
CA ARG A 683 -12.87 -8.24 -12.96
C ARG A 683 -13.53 -7.06 -12.27
N PRO A 684 -14.81 -6.79 -12.52
CA PRO A 684 -15.58 -5.85 -11.72
C PRO A 684 -15.61 -6.26 -10.23
N GLY A 685 -15.65 -5.28 -9.35
CA GLY A 685 -15.88 -5.49 -7.92
C GLY A 685 -17.37 -5.68 -7.63
N PHE A 686 -17.71 -6.30 -6.49
CA PHE A 686 -19.11 -6.46 -6.09
C PHE A 686 -19.81 -5.12 -5.92
N TYR A 687 -19.18 -4.15 -5.29
CA TYR A 687 -19.70 -2.79 -5.17
C TYR A 687 -20.05 -2.19 -6.54
N GLU A 688 -19.31 -2.52 -7.59
CA GLU A 688 -19.49 -1.93 -8.91
C GLU A 688 -20.67 -2.54 -9.68
N ILE A 689 -20.96 -3.83 -9.49
CA ILE A 689 -22.03 -4.54 -10.21
C ILE A 689 -23.37 -4.57 -9.48
N VAL A 690 -23.39 -4.29 -8.18
CA VAL A 690 -24.61 -4.28 -7.37
C VAL A 690 -25.43 -3.02 -7.70
N PRO A 691 -26.75 -3.14 -8.01
CA PRO A 691 -27.60 -2.01 -8.36
C PRO A 691 -27.98 -1.19 -7.12
N TYR A 692 -27.10 -0.36 -6.62
CA TYR A 692 -27.35 0.56 -5.51
C TYR A 692 -27.36 2.01 -5.97
N GLN A 693 -27.87 2.89 -5.09
CA GLN A 693 -27.77 4.34 -5.22
C GLN A 693 -27.63 4.94 -3.81
N ILE A 694 -26.53 5.64 -3.57
CA ILE A 694 -26.26 6.28 -2.29
C ILE A 694 -25.69 7.68 -2.47
N GLN A 695 -25.81 8.52 -1.44
CA GLN A 695 -25.08 9.77 -1.36
C GLN A 695 -23.64 9.47 -0.90
N GLY A 696 -22.69 9.61 -1.82
CA GLY A 696 -21.27 9.58 -1.52
C GLY A 696 -20.78 10.88 -0.85
N GLU A 697 -19.47 11.03 -0.72
CA GLU A 697 -18.89 12.21 -0.06
C GLU A 697 -19.08 13.50 -0.89
N GLU A 698 -18.93 13.39 -2.20
CA GLU A 698 -18.99 14.54 -3.10
C GLU A 698 -20.09 14.41 -4.15
N TYR A 699 -20.52 13.19 -4.47
CA TYR A 699 -21.47 12.89 -5.55
C TYR A 699 -22.43 11.77 -5.15
N GLN A 700 -23.57 11.69 -5.84
CA GLN A 700 -24.38 10.48 -5.78
C GLN A 700 -23.66 9.36 -6.51
N GLU A 701 -23.62 8.17 -5.92
CA GLU A 701 -22.95 6.99 -6.47
C GLU A 701 -23.97 5.91 -6.83
N LYS A 702 -23.73 5.20 -7.94
CA LYS A 702 -24.57 4.12 -8.42
C LYS A 702 -23.74 2.97 -8.94
N GLY A 703 -24.18 1.71 -8.73
CA GLY A 703 -23.57 0.55 -9.34
C GLY A 703 -24.12 0.26 -10.76
N ASN A 704 -23.38 -0.54 -11.51
CA ASN A 704 -23.70 -0.92 -12.89
C ASN A 704 -23.75 -2.44 -13.08
N PRO A 705 -24.93 -3.08 -13.01
CA PRO A 705 -25.08 -4.53 -13.21
C PRO A 705 -24.60 -5.06 -14.58
N ASN A 706 -24.52 -4.17 -15.58
CA ASN A 706 -24.13 -4.51 -16.95
C ASN A 706 -22.61 -4.41 -17.18
N LEU A 707 -21.83 -4.11 -16.14
CA LEU A 707 -20.40 -3.92 -16.24
C LEU A 707 -19.70 -5.21 -16.65
N LYS A 708 -18.85 -5.12 -17.67
CA LYS A 708 -18.06 -6.25 -18.20
C LYS A 708 -16.63 -6.19 -17.69
N ARG A 709 -15.98 -7.35 -17.61
CA ARG A 709 -14.54 -7.41 -17.34
C ARG A 709 -13.71 -6.75 -18.45
N ALA A 710 -12.65 -6.04 -18.09
CA ALA A 710 -11.65 -5.60 -19.04
C ALA A 710 -10.68 -6.73 -19.40
N ARG A 711 -10.15 -6.73 -20.64
CA ARG A 711 -9.10 -7.65 -21.11
C ARG A 711 -7.90 -6.83 -21.56
N ILE A 712 -6.72 -7.28 -21.18
CA ILE A 712 -5.50 -6.52 -21.43
C ILE A 712 -4.41 -7.42 -22.01
N ASP A 713 -3.89 -7.04 -23.18
CA ASP A 713 -2.71 -7.64 -23.78
C ASP A 713 -1.48 -6.79 -23.41
N ASN A 714 -0.43 -7.43 -22.89
CA ASN A 714 0.75 -6.77 -22.34
C ASN A 714 2.01 -7.28 -23.05
N ILE A 715 2.90 -6.35 -23.41
CA ILE A 715 4.22 -6.63 -23.98
C ILE A 715 5.25 -5.82 -23.22
N ASP A 716 6.32 -6.48 -22.79
CA ASP A 716 7.44 -5.87 -22.08
C ASP A 716 8.76 -6.28 -22.72
N LEU A 717 9.63 -5.30 -22.96
CA LEU A 717 11.03 -5.52 -23.34
C LEU A 717 11.92 -4.82 -22.31
N ARG A 718 12.89 -5.54 -21.73
CA ARG A 718 13.79 -4.99 -20.70
C ARG A 718 15.21 -5.48 -20.88
N TRP A 719 16.15 -4.56 -20.85
CA TRP A 719 17.58 -4.79 -20.73
C TRP A 719 18.00 -4.59 -19.27
N GLU A 720 18.88 -5.47 -18.79
CA GLU A 720 19.35 -5.48 -17.40
C GLU A 720 20.87 -5.66 -17.39
N TRP A 721 21.54 -4.83 -16.61
CA TRP A 721 22.96 -4.94 -16.37
C TRP A 721 23.24 -4.93 -14.86
N PHE A 722 24.01 -5.91 -14.41
CA PHE A 722 24.38 -6.14 -13.02
C PHE A 722 25.91 -6.05 -12.90
N PRO A 723 26.49 -4.83 -12.78
CA PRO A 723 27.93 -4.66 -12.72
C PRO A 723 28.56 -5.27 -11.46
N SER A 724 27.81 -5.32 -10.35
CA SER A 724 28.21 -5.99 -9.12
C SER A 724 27.00 -6.68 -8.45
N ALA A 725 27.23 -7.35 -7.32
CA ALA A 725 26.19 -8.08 -6.61
C ALA A 725 25.10 -7.18 -5.99
N THR A 726 25.38 -5.90 -5.80
CA THR A 726 24.46 -4.92 -5.18
C THR A 726 24.05 -3.80 -6.11
N GLU A 727 24.61 -3.76 -7.33
CA GLU A 727 24.36 -2.72 -8.32
C GLU A 727 23.55 -3.25 -9.49
N GLN A 728 22.72 -2.39 -10.05
CA GLN A 728 21.92 -2.71 -11.22
C GLN A 728 21.64 -1.48 -12.07
N VAL A 729 21.54 -1.70 -13.38
CA VAL A 729 20.96 -0.77 -14.34
C VAL A 729 19.92 -1.53 -15.14
N LEU A 730 18.68 -1.11 -15.03
CA LEU A 730 17.53 -1.74 -15.68
C LEU A 730 16.88 -0.70 -16.59
N ALA A 731 16.70 -1.03 -17.86
CA ALA A 731 16.02 -0.16 -18.82
C ALA A 731 15.00 -0.98 -19.61
N GLY A 732 13.76 -0.52 -19.68
CA GLY A 732 12.69 -1.26 -20.31
C GLY A 732 11.63 -0.40 -20.95
N VAL A 733 10.93 -0.98 -21.91
CA VAL A 733 9.75 -0.40 -22.54
C VAL A 733 8.56 -1.35 -22.36
N PHE A 734 7.38 -0.80 -22.25
CA PHE A 734 6.16 -1.59 -22.11
C PHE A 734 5.03 -1.03 -23.01
N TYR A 735 4.16 -1.93 -23.44
CA TYR A 735 2.94 -1.61 -24.19
C TYR A 735 1.79 -2.46 -23.67
N LYS A 736 0.64 -1.82 -23.42
CA LYS A 736 -0.60 -2.45 -22.97
C LYS A 736 -1.76 -2.00 -23.84
N TYR A 737 -2.53 -2.96 -24.34
CA TYR A 737 -3.78 -2.71 -25.05
C TYR A 737 -4.95 -3.17 -24.18
N LEU A 738 -5.83 -2.23 -23.82
CA LEU A 738 -6.99 -2.46 -22.96
C LEU A 738 -8.24 -2.50 -23.78
N LYS A 739 -8.97 -3.60 -23.70
CA LYS A 739 -10.32 -3.76 -24.25
C LYS A 739 -11.33 -3.64 -23.14
N ASP A 740 -12.35 -2.79 -23.33
CA ASP A 740 -13.42 -2.52 -22.36
C ASP A 740 -12.90 -2.09 -20.96
N PRO A 741 -11.93 -1.13 -20.86
CA PRO A 741 -11.46 -0.67 -19.55
C PRO A 741 -12.61 -0.12 -18.73
N ILE A 742 -12.57 -0.35 -17.41
CA ILE A 742 -13.56 0.13 -16.46
C ILE A 742 -13.05 1.44 -15.86
N GLU A 743 -13.82 2.50 -15.96
CA GLU A 743 -13.56 3.79 -15.31
C GLU A 743 -14.83 4.33 -14.66
N GLN A 744 -14.65 5.17 -13.66
CA GLN A 744 -15.75 5.89 -13.01
C GLN A 744 -16.13 7.11 -13.85
N VAL A 745 -17.40 7.25 -14.20
CA VAL A 745 -17.93 8.34 -15.02
C VAL A 745 -19.21 8.92 -14.43
N PHE A 746 -19.54 10.14 -14.82
CA PHE A 746 -20.85 10.72 -14.52
C PHE A 746 -21.87 10.30 -15.59
N VAL A 747 -23.00 9.77 -15.13
CA VAL A 747 -24.10 9.31 -15.97
C VAL A 747 -25.40 9.93 -15.45
N THR A 748 -26.26 10.40 -16.35
CA THR A 748 -27.61 10.91 -16.01
C THR A 748 -28.60 9.76 -15.78
N SER A 749 -29.75 10.07 -15.19
CA SER A 749 -30.81 9.09 -14.88
C SER A 749 -31.32 8.32 -16.12
N ASP A 750 -31.18 8.89 -17.32
CA ASP A 750 -31.53 8.26 -18.61
C ASP A 750 -30.41 7.34 -19.16
N GLY A 751 -29.36 7.09 -18.36
CA GLY A 751 -28.22 6.26 -18.77
C GLY A 751 -27.23 6.94 -19.70
N LYS A 752 -27.38 8.24 -19.96
CA LYS A 752 -26.47 9.02 -20.82
C LYS A 752 -25.40 9.71 -19.97
N ILE A 753 -24.19 9.81 -20.51
CA ILE A 753 -23.12 10.59 -19.86
C ILE A 753 -23.56 12.04 -19.78
N GLY A 754 -23.65 12.60 -18.55
CA GLY A 754 -24.11 13.96 -18.36
C GLY A 754 -23.94 14.46 -16.92
N ALA A 755 -24.04 15.77 -16.74
CA ALA A 755 -24.17 16.41 -15.45
C ALA A 755 -25.53 17.12 -15.36
N GLY A 756 -26.13 17.04 -14.20
CA GLY A 756 -27.37 17.69 -13.80
C GLY A 756 -27.64 17.31 -12.36
N THR A 757 -28.76 17.75 -11.81
CA THR A 757 -29.19 17.34 -10.46
C THR A 757 -29.36 15.82 -10.32
N ASP A 758 -29.50 15.11 -11.45
CA ASP A 758 -29.72 13.66 -11.54
C ASP A 758 -28.51 12.88 -12.07
N ALA A 759 -27.30 13.45 -12.01
CA ALA A 759 -26.08 12.77 -12.43
C ALA A 759 -25.53 11.87 -11.32
N TYR A 760 -25.21 10.65 -11.70
CA TYR A 760 -24.59 9.66 -10.81
C TYR A 760 -23.14 9.41 -11.21
N TYR A 761 -22.28 9.26 -10.23
CA TYR A 761 -20.93 8.74 -10.41
C TYR A 761 -20.98 7.22 -10.43
N MET A 762 -20.67 6.60 -11.56
CA MET A 762 -20.94 5.19 -11.81
C MET A 762 -19.78 4.54 -12.59
N PRO A 763 -19.40 3.29 -12.31
CA PRO A 763 -18.44 2.57 -13.14
C PRO A 763 -19.06 2.18 -14.47
N ASP A 764 -18.30 2.37 -15.57
CA ASP A 764 -18.72 1.95 -16.91
C ASP A 764 -17.54 1.47 -17.75
N ASN A 765 -17.84 0.65 -18.78
CA ASN A 765 -16.87 0.23 -19.77
C ASN A 765 -16.76 1.29 -20.86
N LEU A 766 -15.63 1.96 -20.91
CA LEU A 766 -15.33 2.96 -21.92
C LEU A 766 -14.47 2.33 -23.01
N GLY A 767 -14.71 2.56 -24.22
CA GLY A 767 -13.98 2.16 -25.43
C GLY A 767 -12.60 1.48 -25.20
N ASN A 768 -11.79 1.34 -26.24
CA ASN A 768 -10.46 0.74 -26.06
C ASN A 768 -9.43 1.80 -25.67
N ALA A 769 -8.45 1.37 -24.84
CA ALA A 769 -7.36 2.23 -24.42
C ALA A 769 -5.99 1.62 -24.75
N ARG A 770 -4.99 2.47 -24.85
CA ARG A 770 -3.58 2.08 -25.00
C ARG A 770 -2.78 2.75 -23.90
N ASN A 771 -1.80 2.00 -23.36
CA ASN A 771 -0.87 2.51 -22.36
C ASN A 771 0.54 2.02 -22.69
N MET A 772 1.51 2.93 -22.85
CA MET A 772 2.87 2.60 -23.20
C MET A 772 3.85 3.50 -22.46
N GLY A 773 5.08 3.05 -22.33
CA GLY A 773 6.09 3.85 -21.67
C GLY A 773 7.45 3.20 -21.61
N PHE A 774 8.37 3.90 -20.96
CA PHE A 774 9.70 3.37 -20.68
C PHE A 774 10.09 3.60 -19.21
N GLU A 775 10.93 2.75 -18.71
CA GLU A 775 11.41 2.74 -17.32
C GLU A 775 12.93 2.62 -17.29
N ILE A 776 13.56 3.39 -16.41
CA ILE A 776 14.98 3.25 -16.07
C ILE A 776 15.08 3.14 -14.54
N ASP A 777 15.90 2.22 -14.06
CA ASP A 777 16.20 2.00 -12.65
C ASP A 777 17.70 1.79 -12.49
N VAL A 778 18.36 2.60 -11.67
CA VAL A 778 19.80 2.59 -11.46
C VAL A 778 20.10 2.51 -9.98
N VAL A 779 20.93 1.55 -9.61
CA VAL A 779 21.54 1.46 -8.28
C VAL A 779 23.04 1.40 -8.45
N LYS A 780 23.75 2.38 -7.91
CA LYS A 780 25.22 2.50 -8.01
C LYS A 780 25.81 2.92 -6.67
N TYR A 781 26.91 2.31 -6.28
CA TYR A 781 27.66 2.67 -5.09
C TYR A 781 29.07 3.12 -5.45
N ILE A 782 29.55 4.16 -4.79
CA ILE A 782 30.91 4.67 -4.89
C ILE A 782 31.42 4.87 -3.46
N ARG A 783 32.23 3.94 -2.97
CA ARG A 783 32.69 3.89 -1.57
C ARG A 783 31.49 3.92 -0.60
N HIS A 784 31.40 4.95 0.23
CA HIS A 784 30.30 5.11 1.21
C HIS A 784 29.02 5.74 0.63
N PHE A 785 29.06 6.25 -0.57
CA PHE A 785 27.92 6.92 -1.21
C PHE A 785 27.21 5.99 -2.18
N GLY A 786 25.89 5.97 -2.10
CA GLY A 786 25.03 5.23 -3.01
C GLY A 786 24.04 6.16 -3.70
N LEU A 787 23.73 5.82 -4.94
CA LEU A 787 22.67 6.45 -5.74
C LEU A 787 21.64 5.38 -6.09
N LYS A 788 20.38 5.60 -5.69
CA LYS A 788 19.24 4.85 -6.24
C LYS A 788 18.37 5.84 -6.99
N ALA A 789 18.22 5.66 -8.29
CA ALA A 789 17.42 6.54 -9.13
C ALA A 789 16.52 5.72 -10.03
N ASN A 790 15.27 6.11 -10.13
CA ASN A 790 14.39 5.55 -11.16
C ASN A 790 13.56 6.63 -11.81
N TYR A 791 13.24 6.41 -13.07
CA TYR A 791 12.39 7.28 -13.85
C TYR A 791 11.48 6.44 -14.74
N THR A 792 10.22 6.84 -14.82
CA THR A 792 9.23 6.20 -15.71
C THR A 792 8.49 7.27 -16.48
N TYR A 793 8.47 7.12 -17.78
CA TYR A 793 7.56 7.84 -18.68
C TYR A 793 6.43 6.95 -19.08
N THR A 794 5.19 7.45 -18.96
CA THR A 794 3.97 6.70 -19.30
C THR A 794 3.06 7.57 -20.15
N HIS A 795 2.65 7.07 -21.29
CA HIS A 795 1.67 7.69 -22.17
C HIS A 795 0.50 6.76 -22.38
N SER A 796 -0.71 7.21 -22.03
CA SER A 796 -1.93 6.48 -22.38
C SER A 796 -2.89 7.32 -23.20
N LYS A 797 -3.77 6.64 -23.92
CA LYS A 797 -4.82 7.28 -24.71
C LYS A 797 -6.08 6.44 -24.66
N ILE A 798 -7.16 7.09 -24.26
CA ILE A 798 -8.54 6.63 -24.39
C ILE A 798 -9.36 7.72 -25.05
N THR A 799 -10.30 7.36 -25.90
CA THR A 799 -11.21 8.31 -26.53
C THR A 799 -12.63 8.02 -26.03
N THR A 800 -13.26 9.02 -25.46
CA THR A 800 -14.60 8.91 -24.84
C THR A 800 -15.53 9.96 -25.40
N SER A 801 -16.84 9.67 -25.37
CA SER A 801 -17.86 10.63 -25.71
C SER A 801 -18.07 11.61 -24.56
N LYS A 802 -18.23 12.88 -24.92
CA LYS A 802 -18.44 14.00 -24.00
C LYS A 802 -19.64 14.81 -24.45
N ARG A 803 -20.09 15.76 -23.63
CA ARG A 803 -21.08 16.80 -23.96
C ARG A 803 -20.35 18.12 -24.10
N GLN A 804 -20.85 18.96 -24.98
CA GLN A 804 -20.39 20.34 -25.12
C GLN A 804 -21.62 21.23 -25.37
N TYR A 805 -21.84 22.23 -24.51
CA TYR A 805 -22.89 23.23 -24.79
C TYR A 805 -22.49 24.07 -25.98
N GLN A 806 -23.48 24.43 -26.81
CA GLN A 806 -23.32 25.50 -27.76
C GLN A 806 -23.30 26.83 -27.02
N GLN A 807 -22.35 27.69 -27.34
CA GLN A 807 -22.17 28.96 -26.61
C GLN A 807 -23.44 29.81 -26.68
N GLY A 808 -23.96 30.23 -25.54
CA GLY A 808 -25.17 31.01 -25.40
C GLY A 808 -26.48 30.25 -25.61
N SER A 809 -26.47 28.91 -25.74
CA SER A 809 -27.67 28.09 -25.95
C SER A 809 -27.82 27.03 -24.86
N ALA A 810 -29.05 26.73 -24.46
CA ALA A 810 -29.35 25.60 -23.57
C ALA A 810 -29.16 24.22 -24.24
N GLU A 811 -28.96 24.20 -25.55
CA GLU A 811 -28.73 22.97 -26.31
C GLU A 811 -27.27 22.54 -26.20
N TYR A 812 -27.04 21.24 -26.12
CA TYR A 812 -25.70 20.67 -26.14
C TYR A 812 -25.52 19.72 -27.32
N GLU A 813 -24.31 19.74 -27.88
CA GLU A 813 -23.89 18.83 -28.94
C GLU A 813 -23.64 17.44 -28.34
N LYS A 814 -24.36 16.44 -28.87
CA LYS A 814 -24.22 15.04 -28.46
C LYS A 814 -23.08 14.38 -29.24
N GLY A 815 -22.31 13.48 -28.54
CA GLY A 815 -21.35 12.64 -29.24
C GLY A 815 -20.02 13.33 -29.59
N VAL A 816 -19.73 14.48 -29.01
CA VAL A 816 -18.40 15.09 -29.11
C VAL A 816 -17.39 14.15 -28.49
N THR A 817 -16.35 13.79 -29.23
CA THR A 817 -15.32 12.88 -28.72
C THR A 817 -14.13 13.65 -28.16
N GLN A 818 -13.57 13.17 -27.06
CA GLN A 818 -12.34 13.69 -26.47
C GLN A 818 -11.35 12.56 -26.20
N SER A 819 -10.13 12.71 -26.71
CA SER A 819 -9.01 11.85 -26.34
C SER A 819 -8.31 12.38 -25.09
N ARG A 820 -8.01 11.50 -24.16
CA ARG A 820 -7.40 11.84 -22.86
C ARG A 820 -6.52 10.72 -22.35
N PRO A 821 -5.64 10.95 -21.36
CA PRO A 821 -4.98 9.87 -20.64
C PRO A 821 -5.97 9.08 -19.77
N LEU A 822 -5.55 7.91 -19.30
CA LEU A 822 -6.24 7.17 -18.27
C LEU A 822 -6.21 7.92 -16.92
N VAL A 823 -7.24 7.71 -16.11
CA VAL A 823 -7.35 8.32 -14.78
C VAL A 823 -6.15 7.91 -13.91
N ASN A 824 -5.68 8.84 -13.07
CA ASN A 824 -4.55 8.68 -12.15
C ASN A 824 -3.18 8.43 -12.81
N GLN A 825 -3.09 8.42 -14.14
CA GLN A 825 -1.82 8.29 -14.83
C GLN A 825 -1.03 9.61 -14.82
N ALA A 826 0.16 9.60 -14.22
CA ALA A 826 1.15 10.65 -14.36
C ALA A 826 2.09 10.32 -15.53
N PRO A 827 2.29 11.24 -16.50
CA PRO A 827 3.22 11.01 -17.61
C PRO A 827 4.66 10.80 -17.15
N HIS A 828 5.09 11.49 -16.10
CA HIS A 828 6.43 11.46 -15.57
C HIS A 828 6.40 11.10 -14.09
N THR A 829 7.15 10.07 -13.72
CA THR A 829 7.40 9.71 -12.32
C THR A 829 8.89 9.47 -12.12
N ALA A 830 9.44 9.97 -11.02
CA ALA A 830 10.84 9.81 -10.71
C ALA A 830 11.05 9.67 -9.20
N ASN A 831 12.04 8.88 -8.83
CA ASN A 831 12.57 8.84 -7.47
C ASN A 831 14.10 8.94 -7.55
N LEU A 832 14.65 9.69 -6.62
CA LEU A 832 16.10 9.86 -6.45
C LEU A 832 16.41 9.72 -4.97
N SER A 833 17.25 8.75 -4.60
CA SER A 833 17.74 8.57 -3.25
C SER A 833 19.27 8.66 -3.24
N LEU A 834 19.77 9.58 -2.46
CA LEU A 834 21.17 9.66 -2.11
C LEU A 834 21.37 8.93 -0.79
N LEU A 835 22.28 7.95 -0.80
CA LEU A 835 22.57 7.08 0.32
C LEU A 835 23.97 7.38 0.84
N TYR A 836 24.12 7.35 2.16
CA TYR A 836 25.42 7.28 2.82
C TYR A 836 25.45 6.03 3.67
N LYS A 837 26.46 5.17 3.48
CA LYS A 837 26.58 3.91 4.21
C LYS A 837 28.05 3.74 4.64
N ASP A 838 28.26 3.86 5.95
CA ASP A 838 29.55 3.62 6.58
C ASP A 838 29.39 2.48 7.58
N THR A 839 29.72 1.27 7.15
CA THR A 839 29.61 0.05 7.94
C THR A 839 30.64 -0.01 9.07
N GLN A 840 31.81 0.65 8.90
CA GLN A 840 32.86 0.67 9.93
C GLN A 840 32.44 1.48 11.17
N HIS A 841 31.81 2.62 10.92
CA HIS A 841 31.32 3.48 12.01
C HIS A 841 29.82 3.30 12.26
N GLY A 842 29.12 2.43 11.53
CA GLY A 842 27.70 2.11 11.68
C GLY A 842 26.76 3.27 11.35
N TRP A 843 27.10 4.15 10.41
CA TRP A 843 26.24 5.22 9.93
C TRP A 843 25.54 4.85 8.63
N ASN A 844 24.22 5.03 8.60
CA ASN A 844 23.41 4.92 7.40
C ASN A 844 22.53 6.16 7.30
N ALA A 845 22.45 6.76 6.12
CA ALA A 845 21.54 7.88 5.87
C ALA A 845 20.99 7.82 4.46
N GLN A 846 19.79 8.35 4.26
CA GLN A 846 19.12 8.45 2.98
C GLN A 846 18.40 9.80 2.89
N LEU A 847 18.69 10.55 1.82
CA LEU A 847 17.88 11.67 1.38
C LEU A 847 17.11 11.22 0.12
N ALA A 848 15.79 11.20 0.19
CA ALA A 848 14.94 10.67 -0.86
C ALA A 848 14.02 11.75 -1.44
N ALA A 849 14.15 12.01 -2.73
CA ALA A 849 13.27 12.87 -3.49
C ALA A 849 12.31 12.02 -4.34
N SER A 850 11.05 12.45 -4.44
CA SER A 850 10.04 11.84 -5.30
C SER A 850 9.33 12.90 -6.14
N TYR A 851 9.09 12.59 -7.40
CA TYR A 851 8.35 13.44 -8.34
C TYR A 851 7.22 12.65 -8.98
N THR A 852 6.03 13.21 -8.94
CA THR A 852 4.85 12.72 -9.67
C THR A 852 4.34 13.86 -10.54
N GLY A 853 4.33 13.66 -11.84
CA GLY A 853 3.86 14.65 -12.81
C GLY A 853 2.36 14.91 -12.71
N THR A 854 1.90 15.93 -13.42
CA THR A 854 0.47 16.27 -13.54
C THR A 854 -0.31 15.08 -14.06
N ARG A 855 -1.45 14.75 -13.41
CA ARG A 855 -2.28 13.62 -13.79
C ARG A 855 -3.76 13.97 -13.75
N MET A 856 -4.55 13.31 -14.57
CA MET A 856 -6.00 13.40 -14.52
C MET A 856 -6.51 12.74 -13.25
N ALA A 857 -7.35 13.44 -12.50
CA ALA A 857 -7.89 12.97 -11.22
C ALA A 857 -9.36 12.55 -11.33
N LEU A 858 -10.15 13.24 -12.17
CA LEU A 858 -11.58 12.99 -12.29
C LEU A 858 -12.03 13.28 -13.74
N VAL A 859 -12.83 12.36 -14.28
CA VAL A 859 -13.40 12.49 -15.64
C VAL A 859 -14.74 13.23 -15.56
N SER A 860 -14.81 14.38 -16.20
CA SER A 860 -16.07 15.13 -16.36
C SER A 860 -16.88 14.58 -17.53
N PRO A 861 -18.21 14.66 -17.48
CA PRO A 861 -19.07 14.42 -18.65
C PRO A 861 -18.94 15.50 -19.72
N PHE A 862 -18.44 16.68 -19.38
CA PHE A 862 -18.25 17.78 -20.30
C PHE A 862 -16.85 17.80 -20.89
N LYS A 863 -16.76 18.20 -22.16
CA LYS A 863 -15.50 18.38 -22.87
C LYS A 863 -14.64 19.43 -22.16
N ASP A 864 -13.33 19.18 -22.05
CA ASP A 864 -12.31 20.05 -21.46
C ASP A 864 -12.53 20.42 -19.98
N ALA A 865 -13.49 19.78 -19.30
CA ALA A 865 -13.82 20.00 -17.89
C ALA A 865 -13.32 18.90 -16.94
N ASP A 866 -12.39 18.08 -17.39
CA ASP A 866 -11.74 17.07 -16.55
C ASP A 866 -10.86 17.73 -15.45
N GLN A 867 -10.85 17.15 -14.24
CA GLN A 867 -10.03 17.68 -13.14
C GLN A 867 -8.65 17.04 -13.14
N TRP A 868 -7.65 17.83 -12.83
CA TRP A 868 -6.24 17.47 -12.85
C TRP A 868 -5.57 17.73 -11.52
N ASP A 869 -4.79 16.77 -11.04
CA ASP A 869 -3.85 16.99 -9.94
C ASP A 869 -2.56 17.55 -10.52
N LYS A 870 -2.07 18.66 -9.96
CA LYS A 870 -0.80 19.29 -10.30
C LYS A 870 0.37 18.39 -9.95
N ALA A 871 1.48 18.54 -10.66
CA ALA A 871 2.71 17.84 -10.34
C ALA A 871 3.15 18.12 -8.90
N MET A 872 3.61 17.06 -8.22
CA MET A 872 4.04 17.11 -6.82
C MET A 872 5.48 16.63 -6.69
N PHE A 873 6.26 17.35 -5.87
CA PHE A 873 7.62 17.00 -5.49
C PHE A 873 7.69 16.78 -3.98
N GLY A 874 8.17 15.63 -3.55
CA GLY A 874 8.37 15.26 -2.16
C GLY A 874 9.85 15.12 -1.82
N LEU A 875 10.23 15.46 -0.60
CA LEU A 875 11.58 15.30 -0.06
C LEU A 875 11.50 14.72 1.35
N ASP A 876 12.20 13.62 1.58
CA ASP A 876 12.19 12.86 2.83
C ASP A 876 13.62 12.53 3.25
N LEU A 877 13.85 12.39 4.56
CA LEU A 877 15.16 12.09 5.14
C LEU A 877 15.04 10.95 6.14
N SER A 878 16.02 10.05 6.14
CA SER A 878 16.24 9.12 7.23
C SER A 878 17.73 9.00 7.55
N ALA A 879 18.05 8.79 8.82
CA ALA A 879 19.40 8.55 9.28
C ALA A 879 19.36 7.56 10.45
N GLU A 880 20.35 6.68 10.49
CA GLU A 880 20.50 5.67 11.54
C GLU A 880 21.96 5.55 11.94
N LYS A 881 22.23 5.53 13.25
CA LYS A 881 23.51 5.17 13.84
C LYS A 881 23.36 3.85 14.54
N GLN A 882 24.13 2.86 14.12
CA GLN A 882 24.19 1.52 14.70
C GLN A 882 25.49 1.35 15.47
N TRP A 883 25.43 0.66 16.61
CA TRP A 883 26.58 0.26 17.43
C TRP A 883 26.81 -1.26 17.35
N PRO A 884 28.03 -1.72 17.62
CA PRO A 884 28.36 -3.16 17.58
C PRO A 884 27.54 -4.03 18.53
N CYS A 885 27.00 -3.44 19.62
CA CYS A 885 26.13 -4.15 20.58
C CYS A 885 24.72 -4.46 20.03
N GLY A 886 24.42 -4.17 18.74
CA GLY A 886 23.13 -4.40 18.14
C GLY A 886 22.08 -3.31 18.42
N LEU A 887 22.44 -2.25 19.16
CA LEU A 887 21.60 -1.08 19.36
C LEU A 887 21.75 -0.11 18.19
N SER A 888 20.67 0.52 17.73
CA SER A 888 20.72 1.66 16.83
C SER A 888 19.73 2.75 17.24
N VAL A 889 20.05 3.99 16.89
CA VAL A 889 19.18 5.14 17.00
C VAL A 889 18.91 5.65 15.60
N PHE A 890 17.65 5.96 15.28
CA PHE A 890 17.27 6.45 13.98
C PHE A 890 16.36 7.68 14.06
N VAL A 891 16.42 8.47 13.00
CA VAL A 891 15.55 9.63 12.77
C VAL A 891 14.93 9.49 11.38
N LYS A 892 13.66 9.81 11.26
CA LYS A 892 12.93 9.86 9.99
C LYS A 892 12.16 11.18 9.92
N ALA A 893 12.21 11.82 8.76
CA ALA A 893 11.47 13.06 8.50
C ALA A 893 10.84 12.99 7.11
N ASN A 894 9.54 13.17 7.03
CA ASN A 894 8.78 13.10 5.79
C ASN A 894 8.19 14.45 5.41
N ASN A 895 8.04 14.66 4.09
CA ASN A 895 7.46 15.87 3.52
C ASN A 895 8.20 17.14 3.94
N LEU A 896 9.55 17.13 3.93
CA LEU A 896 10.39 18.24 4.40
C LEU A 896 10.06 19.59 3.71
N LEU A 897 9.53 19.55 2.50
CA LEU A 897 9.14 20.74 1.73
C LEU A 897 7.73 21.25 2.07
N ASP A 898 6.97 20.58 2.95
CA ASP A 898 5.57 20.88 3.22
C ASP A 898 4.75 21.01 1.91
N ALA A 899 4.96 20.04 1.01
CA ALA A 899 4.41 20.08 -0.34
C ALA A 899 2.88 20.07 -0.32
N LYS A 900 2.27 21.02 -1.03
CA LYS A 900 0.83 21.11 -1.21
C LYS A 900 0.39 20.36 -2.44
N ARG A 901 -0.71 19.61 -2.37
CA ARG A 901 -1.38 19.06 -3.53
C ARG A 901 -2.44 20.04 -4.01
N GLU A 902 -2.48 20.31 -5.30
CA GLU A 902 -3.43 21.22 -5.94
C GLU A 902 -4.21 20.46 -7.02
N ARG A 903 -5.55 20.60 -7.00
CA ARG A 903 -6.45 20.07 -8.02
C ARG A 903 -7.09 21.22 -8.79
N TYR A 904 -7.19 21.11 -10.11
CA TYR A 904 -7.63 22.21 -10.95
C TYR A 904 -8.33 21.73 -12.25
N LEU A 905 -9.10 22.61 -12.85
CA LEU A 905 -9.59 22.54 -14.24
C LEU A 905 -8.66 23.38 -15.14
N LYS A 906 -8.43 22.92 -16.36
CA LYS A 906 -7.66 23.66 -17.36
C LYS A 906 -8.43 24.83 -17.99
N THR A 907 -9.75 24.85 -17.80
CA THR A 907 -10.63 25.93 -18.27
C THR A 907 -10.91 26.92 -17.15
N VAL A 908 -11.13 28.17 -17.49
CA VAL A 908 -11.44 29.26 -16.56
C VAL A 908 -12.76 29.88 -16.95
N ASN A 909 -13.72 29.92 -16.02
CA ASN A 909 -14.86 30.80 -16.08
C ASN A 909 -14.47 32.11 -15.39
N LYS A 910 -14.75 33.27 -15.99
CA LYS A 910 -14.34 34.56 -15.45
C LYS A 910 -14.92 34.86 -14.08
N SER A 911 -16.12 34.37 -13.76
CA SER A 911 -16.74 34.53 -12.45
C SER A 911 -15.96 33.85 -11.33
N ASN A 912 -15.15 32.82 -11.66
CA ASN A 912 -14.33 32.14 -10.66
C ASN A 912 -13.19 33.01 -10.13
N LEU A 913 -12.74 34.01 -10.91
CA LEU A 913 -11.62 34.89 -10.54
C LEU A 913 -11.95 35.83 -9.37
N GLU A 914 -13.22 35.97 -9.03
CA GLU A 914 -13.68 36.74 -7.87
C GLU A 914 -13.35 36.05 -6.54
N TYR A 915 -13.05 34.72 -6.55
CA TYR A 915 -12.77 33.98 -5.33
C TYR A 915 -11.28 33.87 -5.05
N GLU A 916 -10.94 33.90 -3.75
CA GLU A 916 -9.55 33.80 -3.31
C GLU A 916 -8.85 32.53 -3.80
N GLY A 917 -7.58 32.65 -4.15
CA GLY A 917 -6.74 31.55 -4.60
C GLY A 917 -6.97 31.09 -6.04
N GLN A 918 -7.94 31.67 -6.75
CA GLN A 918 -8.18 31.39 -8.17
C GLN A 918 -7.10 32.01 -9.07
N ARG A 919 -6.93 31.49 -10.27
CA ARG A 919 -5.87 31.90 -11.20
C ARG A 919 -6.42 32.14 -12.60
N ALA A 920 -5.80 33.08 -13.32
CA ALA A 920 -6.22 33.42 -14.68
C ALA A 920 -6.00 32.30 -15.71
N ASP A 921 -5.13 31.34 -15.43
CA ASP A 921 -4.77 30.23 -16.32
C ASP A 921 -5.49 28.90 -15.99
N ARG A 922 -6.16 28.83 -14.82
CA ARG A 922 -6.85 27.62 -14.37
C ARG A 922 -7.82 27.89 -13.24
N THR A 923 -8.89 27.09 -13.15
CA THR A 923 -9.80 27.10 -12.00
C THR A 923 -9.32 26.11 -10.93
N ILE A 924 -8.98 26.59 -9.75
CA ILE A 924 -8.57 25.76 -8.63
C ILE A 924 -9.81 25.10 -8.00
N VAL A 925 -9.88 23.77 -8.04
CA VAL A 925 -10.96 22.97 -7.48
C VAL A 925 -10.64 22.55 -6.03
N GLY A 926 -9.36 22.43 -5.68
CA GLY A 926 -9.00 22.10 -4.31
C GLY A 926 -7.51 22.15 -4.05
N THR A 927 -7.18 22.42 -2.79
CA THR A 927 -5.80 22.34 -2.27
C THR A 927 -5.77 21.46 -1.05
N TYR A 928 -4.66 20.77 -0.81
CA TYR A 928 -4.47 19.90 0.35
C TYR A 928 -3.13 20.21 0.99
N ARG A 929 -3.11 20.31 2.32
CA ARG A 929 -1.91 20.54 3.11
C ARG A 929 -1.87 19.56 4.28
N TYR A 930 -0.74 18.82 4.42
CA TYR A 930 -0.61 17.71 5.36
C TYR A 930 0.40 17.95 6.48
N GLY A 931 1.27 18.97 6.36
CA GLY A 931 2.40 19.22 7.26
C GLY A 931 3.55 18.24 7.06
N ARG A 932 4.59 18.40 7.89
CA ARG A 932 5.77 17.54 7.97
C ARG A 932 5.59 16.55 9.10
N THR A 933 6.20 15.37 8.99
CA THR A 933 6.20 14.38 10.06
C THR A 933 7.62 14.04 10.47
N PHE A 934 7.88 13.99 11.78
CA PHE A 934 9.18 13.67 12.37
C PHE A 934 9.03 12.47 13.29
N LEU A 935 10.00 11.57 13.25
CA LEU A 935 10.06 10.36 14.07
C LEU A 935 11.49 10.13 14.54
N VAL A 936 11.67 9.86 15.82
CA VAL A 936 12.96 9.49 16.45
C VAL A 936 12.75 8.18 17.20
N GLY A 937 13.66 7.25 17.02
CA GLY A 937 13.49 5.93 17.63
C GLY A 937 14.78 5.17 17.87
N VAL A 938 14.61 4.06 18.58
CA VAL A 938 15.67 3.11 18.89
C VAL A 938 15.31 1.75 18.29
N ARG A 939 16.32 0.99 17.89
CA ARG A 939 16.20 -0.39 17.44
C ARG A 939 17.27 -1.23 18.14
N CYS A 940 16.88 -2.43 18.55
CA CYS A 940 17.77 -3.42 19.15
C CYS A 940 17.66 -4.72 18.35
N LYS A 941 18.80 -5.33 18.04
CA LYS A 941 18.91 -6.65 17.39
C LYS A 941 19.88 -7.50 18.19
N LEU A 942 19.36 -8.61 18.76
CA LEU A 942 20.09 -9.62 19.50
C LEU A 942 20.07 -10.95 18.77
#